data_c47734aaad5a02b2196e45f02fdc3056
#
_entry.id   c47734aaad5a02b2196e45f02fdc3056
#
_cell.length_a   1.000
_cell.length_b   1.000
_cell.length_c   1.000
_cell.angle_alpha   90.00
_cell.angle_beta   90.00
_cell.angle_gamma   90.00
#
_symmetry.space_group_name_H-M   'P 1'
#
loop_
_entity.id
_entity.type
_entity.pdbx_description
1 polymer ?
#
loop_
_entity_poly.entity_id
_entity_poly.type
_entity_poly.pdbx_seq_one_letter_code
_entity_poly.pdbx_strand_id
1 'polypeptide(L)'
;LYGGQQAVALQTNDQLMTAETFDDAIVAYRSGGPVHIRDIGRAIEAPQDTTLGGWLNGKPAILLAVFRTPGANVMSTVEAIKKALPQLRASLPPGINVAIVSDRTQTIAASVADVRFTLLLTIALVIGVIAFFLRKLWATVIPAISIPISIIGTFAVMYVLGYSLDNLSLMALTIAVGFVVDDAIVMVENIVRHIEGGAAPLQAALDGAGEIGFTILSISISLIAVFIPLFLMGGVVGLLFREFAVTVAVSILVSVIVSLTLTPMLCAKLLPAAGHGKEGRVSRALEAFFTWLVHAYDRGLIVALRHRRITLGVMLATMAATGWFFVVIPKGFFPQQDTGLIVGVSEGAPDISPEGMKQRQQAILEIASRDPAVASAVGYIGPGGPTVTENDGRVFITLKPKGQRNVTADQAIARLTKAVEQVQGMRLYMQAAQDITIGSRLSKTQYQFTLVDIDQSELNFYAQKLMAKLQDLPELTAVASDQEAPGRTLAIQIDRPAAALFGITPATIDDTLYDAFGQRHIARIYTALNEYYVILEVNPQYQLGPNALQRIYVLSQNSTMVPLSQIASLSPAVTPIVVNHQGQFPSVTLSFNLAPDATIGAAVSAVQKATRDLHLPPSIATSFQGNAQAFQSSLSTTPPLILAALFAVYIILGMLYESTIHPLTILSTLPSAGLGALVTLLLIGRPLDVIGIIGIILLIGIVKKNGIMLVDVALEEQRDRGLSSEEAIHHACLLRFRPILMTTMCALFGGVPLMLGTGTGSEIRQPLGYAIVGGLLVSQVLTLFTTPVVFIYMDKIGQALSARSRAKPSRLADAMRIAK
;
A
#
# COMPACT_ATOMS: atom_id res chain seq x y z
N LEU A 1 59.02 0.25 14.55
CA LEU A 1 60.19 0.84 15.19
C LEU A 1 60.04 2.35 15.19
N TYR A 2 60.19 2.93 16.33
CA TYR A 2 60.10 4.40 16.52
C TYR A 2 61.48 4.96 16.83
N GLY A 3 62.02 5.80 15.93
CA GLY A 3 63.16 6.67 16.17
C GLY A 3 62.70 8.06 16.60
N GLY A 4 63.68 8.93 16.99
CA GLY A 4 63.34 10.29 17.46
C GLY A 4 62.62 11.19 16.47
N GLN A 5 62.71 10.91 15.15
CA GLN A 5 62.09 11.70 14.09
C GLN A 5 61.39 10.87 13.01
N GLN A 6 61.56 9.57 13.00
CA GLN A 6 61.01 8.68 12.00
C GLN A 6 60.42 7.40 12.63
N ALA A 7 59.32 6.93 12.11
CA ALA A 7 58.75 5.63 12.41
C ALA A 7 58.92 4.72 11.18
N VAL A 8 59.39 3.50 11.40
CA VAL A 8 59.53 2.46 10.37
C VAL A 8 58.60 1.30 10.70
N ALA A 9 57.70 0.99 9.78
CA ALA A 9 56.86 -0.20 9.87
C ALA A 9 57.70 -1.45 9.57
N LEU A 10 57.52 -2.51 10.35
CA LEU A 10 58.04 -3.83 10.04
C LEU A 10 56.98 -4.60 9.28
N GLN A 11 57.38 -5.14 8.15
CA GLN A 11 56.50 -6.00 7.33
C GLN A 11 57.25 -7.32 7.11
N THR A 12 56.56 -8.41 7.36
CA THR A 12 56.97 -9.78 7.03
C THR A 12 56.26 -10.23 5.76
N ASN A 13 56.78 -11.20 5.02
CA ASN A 13 56.18 -11.79 3.83
C ASN A 13 55.89 -13.28 4.02
N ASP A 14 55.55 -13.68 5.24
CA ASP A 14 55.29 -15.04 5.65
C ASP A 14 53.88 -15.55 5.37
N GLN A 15 53.01 -14.71 4.75
CA GLN A 15 51.67 -15.11 4.39
C GLN A 15 51.66 -16.12 3.26
N LEU A 16 51.05 -17.30 3.49
CA LEU A 16 50.80 -18.31 2.46
C LEU A 16 49.60 -17.83 1.63
N MET A 17 49.71 -17.76 0.29
CA MET A 17 48.74 -17.15 -0.60
C MET A 17 47.94 -18.16 -1.41
N THR A 18 48.40 -19.38 -1.61
CA THR A 18 47.79 -20.39 -2.48
C THR A 18 47.64 -21.71 -1.77
N ALA A 19 46.69 -22.54 -2.21
CA ALA A 19 46.48 -23.88 -1.66
C ALA A 19 47.75 -24.72 -1.71
N GLU A 20 48.56 -24.61 -2.78
CA GLU A 20 49.82 -25.37 -2.95
C GLU A 20 50.84 -24.99 -1.87
N THR A 21 50.95 -23.71 -1.54
CA THR A 21 51.87 -23.28 -0.46
C THR A 21 51.43 -23.73 0.92
N PHE A 22 50.09 -23.90 1.12
CA PHE A 22 49.56 -24.51 2.34
C PHE A 22 49.88 -26.01 2.40
N ASP A 23 49.78 -26.75 1.30
CA ASP A 23 50.10 -28.16 1.24
C ASP A 23 51.57 -28.43 1.69
N ASP A 24 52.48 -27.51 1.36
CA ASP A 24 53.91 -27.62 1.73
C ASP A 24 54.21 -27.17 3.18
N ALA A 25 53.25 -26.56 3.88
CA ALA A 25 53.47 -26.11 5.25
C ALA A 25 53.73 -27.29 6.20
N ILE A 26 54.71 -27.14 7.05
CA ILE A 26 55.13 -28.16 8.05
C ILE A 26 54.24 -28.00 9.30
N VAL A 27 53.51 -29.03 9.65
CA VAL A 27 52.64 -29.08 10.85
C VAL A 27 53.27 -29.76 12.04
N ALA A 28 54.23 -30.68 11.80
CA ALA A 28 54.92 -31.38 12.87
C ALA A 28 56.26 -31.97 12.39
N TYR A 29 57.06 -32.34 13.30
CA TYR A 29 58.26 -33.18 13.05
C TYR A 29 58.03 -34.51 13.72
N ARG A 30 58.20 -35.61 12.98
CA ARG A 30 58.04 -36.96 13.49
C ARG A 30 59.17 -37.83 12.96
N SER A 31 59.81 -38.65 13.84
CA SER A 31 60.86 -39.56 13.47
C SER A 31 62.03 -38.91 12.70
N GLY A 32 62.30 -37.61 12.99
CA GLY A 32 63.42 -36.87 12.38
C GLY A 32 63.09 -36.26 11.00
N GLY A 33 61.85 -36.38 10.53
CA GLY A 33 61.37 -35.79 9.29
C GLY A 33 60.22 -34.80 9.47
N PRO A 34 60.05 -33.80 8.57
CA PRO A 34 58.89 -32.90 8.57
C PRO A 34 57.63 -33.64 8.11
N VAL A 35 56.51 -33.31 8.72
CA VAL A 35 55.17 -33.73 8.30
C VAL A 35 54.49 -32.48 7.71
N HIS A 36 54.15 -32.53 6.47
CA HIS A 36 53.46 -31.45 5.72
C HIS A 36 51.95 -31.66 5.74
N ILE A 37 51.20 -30.61 5.42
CA ILE A 37 49.75 -30.70 5.28
C ILE A 37 49.38 -31.76 4.25
N ARG A 38 50.09 -31.83 3.12
CA ARG A 38 49.85 -32.85 2.05
C ARG A 38 50.01 -34.31 2.52
N ASP A 39 50.67 -34.54 3.63
CA ASP A 39 50.88 -35.91 4.16
C ASP A 39 49.67 -36.38 4.99
N ILE A 40 48.87 -35.45 5.51
CA ILE A 40 47.69 -35.69 6.36
C ILE A 40 46.37 -35.23 5.75
N GLY A 41 46.42 -34.39 4.74
CA GLY A 41 45.25 -33.83 4.08
C GLY A 41 45.61 -33.17 2.76
N ARG A 42 44.86 -32.15 2.36
CA ARG A 42 45.17 -31.31 1.23
C ARG A 42 44.51 -29.96 1.38
N ALA A 43 45.14 -28.91 0.94
CA ALA A 43 44.50 -27.61 0.74
C ALA A 43 43.90 -27.55 -0.66
N ILE A 44 42.73 -26.94 -0.78
CA ILE A 44 42.01 -26.72 -2.06
C ILE A 44 41.47 -25.33 -2.09
N GLU A 45 41.40 -24.74 -3.28
CA GLU A 45 40.62 -23.51 -3.52
C GLU A 45 39.18 -23.92 -3.77
N ALA A 46 38.26 -23.42 -2.92
CA ALA A 46 36.86 -23.78 -2.96
C ALA A 46 35.97 -22.55 -2.56
N PRO A 47 34.68 -22.60 -2.81
CA PRO A 47 33.77 -21.63 -2.19
C PRO A 47 33.89 -21.65 -0.66
N GLN A 48 33.76 -20.48 -0.03
CA GLN A 48 33.81 -20.33 1.42
C GLN A 48 32.78 -21.21 2.12
N ASP A 49 31.57 -21.30 1.55
CA ASP A 49 30.48 -22.13 2.05
C ASP A 49 29.94 -22.99 0.93
N THR A 50 30.07 -24.29 1.09
CA THR A 50 29.60 -25.30 0.12
C THR A 50 28.16 -25.69 0.33
N THR A 51 27.51 -25.28 1.43
CA THR A 51 26.08 -25.53 1.71
C THR A 51 25.16 -24.59 0.94
N LEU A 52 25.66 -23.39 0.59
CA LEU A 52 24.93 -22.42 -0.18
C LEU A 52 24.78 -22.82 -1.67
N GLY A 53 23.73 -22.31 -2.30
CA GLY A 53 23.51 -22.51 -3.74
C GLY A 53 22.62 -21.41 -4.31
N GLY A 54 22.89 -21.03 -5.55
CA GLY A 54 22.09 -20.06 -6.27
C GLY A 54 21.89 -20.48 -7.73
N TRP A 55 20.70 -20.20 -8.30
CA TRP A 55 20.35 -20.59 -9.65
C TRP A 55 19.53 -19.52 -10.34
N LEU A 56 19.70 -19.46 -11.67
CA LEU A 56 18.86 -18.74 -12.62
C LEU A 56 18.29 -19.75 -13.61
N ASN A 57 16.97 -19.91 -13.64
CA ASN A 57 16.27 -20.85 -14.52
C ASN A 57 16.83 -22.29 -14.45
N GLY A 58 17.13 -22.75 -13.22
CA GLY A 58 17.72 -24.06 -12.95
C GLY A 58 19.23 -24.19 -13.23
N LYS A 59 19.89 -23.15 -13.76
CA LYS A 59 21.35 -23.16 -13.97
C LYS A 59 22.06 -22.48 -12.81
N PRO A 60 23.19 -23.01 -12.34
CA PRO A 60 23.97 -22.36 -11.27
C PRO A 60 24.31 -20.90 -11.61
N ALA A 61 24.14 -20.01 -10.66
CA ALA A 61 24.41 -18.60 -10.83
C ALA A 61 24.78 -17.94 -9.50
N ILE A 62 25.59 -16.89 -9.57
CA ILE A 62 25.85 -15.99 -8.43
C ILE A 62 24.80 -14.88 -8.46
N LEU A 63 24.07 -14.73 -7.37
CA LEU A 63 22.99 -13.77 -7.25
C LEU A 63 23.45 -12.55 -6.46
N LEU A 64 23.35 -11.38 -7.08
CA LEU A 64 23.64 -10.10 -6.45
C LEU A 64 22.33 -9.36 -6.18
N ALA A 65 21.96 -9.23 -4.91
CA ALA A 65 20.82 -8.42 -4.50
C ALA A 65 21.31 -7.01 -4.16
N VAL A 66 20.84 -6.01 -4.89
CA VAL A 66 21.19 -4.60 -4.65
C VAL A 66 20.06 -3.92 -3.92
N PHE A 67 20.35 -3.38 -2.75
CA PHE A 67 19.43 -2.63 -1.92
C PHE A 67 19.76 -1.14 -1.99
N ARG A 68 18.73 -0.31 -2.07
CA ARG A 68 18.90 1.13 -1.94
C ARG A 68 19.09 1.54 -0.48
N THR A 69 19.80 2.61 -0.23
CA THR A 69 19.85 3.23 1.10
C THR A 69 18.48 3.86 1.46
N PRO A 70 18.11 3.91 2.73
CA PRO A 70 16.90 4.60 3.16
C PRO A 70 16.84 6.05 2.62
N GLY A 71 15.68 6.45 2.10
CA GLY A 71 15.49 7.79 1.52
C GLY A 71 15.99 7.98 0.09
N ALA A 72 16.81 7.08 -0.47
CA ALA A 72 17.25 7.20 -1.87
C ALA A 72 16.10 6.94 -2.85
N ASN A 73 16.13 7.65 -3.99
CA ASN A 73 15.17 7.44 -5.07
C ASN A 73 15.49 6.17 -5.85
N VAL A 74 14.51 5.25 -5.93
CA VAL A 74 14.68 3.94 -6.60
C VAL A 74 15.04 4.09 -8.07
N MET A 75 14.37 5.02 -8.80
CA MET A 75 14.57 5.20 -10.24
C MET A 75 15.99 5.67 -10.54
N SER A 76 16.45 6.73 -9.86
CA SER A 76 17.79 7.28 -10.07
C SER A 76 18.90 6.31 -9.65
N THR A 77 18.68 5.53 -8.58
CA THR A 77 19.63 4.50 -8.13
C THR A 77 19.80 3.42 -9.18
N VAL A 78 18.70 2.87 -9.72
CA VAL A 78 18.76 1.82 -10.73
C VAL A 78 19.32 2.34 -12.07
N GLU A 79 19.01 3.58 -12.45
CA GLU A 79 19.63 4.22 -13.62
C GLU A 79 21.16 4.36 -13.47
N ALA A 80 21.63 4.76 -12.27
CA ALA A 80 23.07 4.83 -11.99
C ALA A 80 23.72 3.44 -12.11
N ILE A 81 23.09 2.39 -11.58
CA ILE A 81 23.55 1.00 -11.72
C ILE A 81 23.59 0.58 -13.18
N LYS A 82 22.53 0.83 -13.94
CA LYS A 82 22.50 0.50 -15.38
C LYS A 82 23.57 1.23 -16.19
N LYS A 83 23.92 2.46 -15.82
CA LYS A 83 25.01 3.21 -16.45
C LYS A 83 26.39 2.63 -16.11
N ALA A 84 26.58 2.13 -14.89
CA ALA A 84 27.84 1.50 -14.45
C ALA A 84 28.03 0.08 -15.01
N LEU A 85 26.94 -0.63 -15.28
CA LEU A 85 26.96 -2.05 -15.63
C LEU A 85 27.76 -2.39 -16.88
N PRO A 86 27.77 -1.61 -17.99
CA PRO A 86 28.62 -1.88 -19.14
C PRO A 86 30.12 -1.87 -18.82
N GLN A 87 30.56 -0.92 -18.00
CA GLN A 87 31.94 -0.82 -17.56
C GLN A 87 32.32 -2.03 -16.68
N LEU A 88 31.46 -2.39 -15.75
CA LEU A 88 31.64 -3.56 -14.89
C LEU A 88 31.70 -4.87 -15.72
N ARG A 89 30.81 -5.02 -16.72
CA ARG A 89 30.85 -6.17 -17.64
C ARG A 89 32.16 -6.27 -18.40
N ALA A 90 32.71 -5.14 -18.82
CA ALA A 90 33.99 -5.10 -19.55
C ALA A 90 35.19 -5.54 -18.69
N SER A 91 35.09 -5.45 -17.37
CA SER A 91 36.12 -5.89 -16.42
C SER A 91 36.05 -7.38 -16.05
N LEU A 92 34.96 -8.07 -16.43
CA LEU A 92 34.75 -9.48 -16.12
C LEU A 92 35.39 -10.41 -17.19
N PRO A 93 35.79 -11.62 -16.82
CA PRO A 93 36.22 -12.64 -17.76
C PRO A 93 35.14 -12.94 -18.82
N PRO A 94 35.50 -13.23 -20.07
CA PRO A 94 34.55 -13.42 -21.18
C PRO A 94 33.52 -14.54 -20.99
N GLY A 95 33.78 -15.49 -20.07
CA GLY A 95 32.87 -16.60 -19.76
C GLY A 95 31.73 -16.24 -18.82
N ILE A 96 31.74 -15.04 -18.20
CA ILE A 96 30.75 -14.64 -17.21
C ILE A 96 29.66 -13.79 -17.89
N ASN A 97 28.41 -14.29 -17.85
CA ASN A 97 27.26 -13.55 -18.35
C ASN A 97 26.52 -12.88 -17.21
N VAL A 98 26.42 -11.55 -17.25
CA VAL A 98 25.68 -10.75 -16.25
C VAL A 98 24.30 -10.39 -16.81
N ALA A 99 23.24 -10.83 -16.15
CA ALA A 99 21.87 -10.53 -16.50
C ALA A 99 21.15 -9.80 -15.38
N ILE A 100 20.33 -8.79 -15.71
CA ILE A 100 19.38 -8.20 -14.78
C ILE A 100 18.15 -9.10 -14.76
N VAL A 101 17.89 -9.74 -13.63
CA VAL A 101 16.84 -10.76 -13.51
C VAL A 101 15.54 -10.15 -12.95
N SER A 102 15.65 -9.22 -12.05
CA SER A 102 14.51 -8.51 -11.46
C SER A 102 14.84 -7.02 -11.37
N ASP A 103 13.97 -6.20 -11.92
CA ASP A 103 14.08 -4.74 -11.91
C ASP A 103 12.73 -4.13 -11.55
N ARG A 104 12.58 -3.70 -10.31
CA ARG A 104 11.34 -3.09 -9.80
C ARG A 104 11.03 -1.73 -10.42
N THR A 105 12.01 -1.07 -11.06
CA THR A 105 11.76 0.23 -11.71
C THR A 105 10.89 0.09 -12.96
N GLN A 106 10.83 -1.09 -13.59
CA GLN A 106 9.97 -1.31 -14.75
C GLN A 106 8.48 -1.17 -14.39
N THR A 107 8.06 -1.75 -13.26
CA THR A 107 6.67 -1.64 -12.80
C THR A 107 6.34 -0.23 -12.33
N ILE A 108 7.28 0.43 -11.63
CA ILE A 108 7.14 1.82 -11.20
C ILE A 108 7.02 2.75 -12.42
N ALA A 109 7.92 2.63 -13.39
CA ALA A 109 7.89 3.45 -14.61
C ALA A 109 6.60 3.23 -15.42
N ALA A 110 6.18 1.96 -15.56
CA ALA A 110 4.92 1.63 -16.23
C ALA A 110 3.71 2.23 -15.50
N SER A 111 3.67 2.15 -14.17
CA SER A 111 2.60 2.73 -13.36
C SER A 111 2.56 4.26 -13.49
N VAL A 112 3.72 4.94 -13.41
CA VAL A 112 3.81 6.39 -13.59
C VAL A 112 3.40 6.82 -15.00
N ALA A 113 3.81 6.07 -16.02
CA ALA A 113 3.40 6.33 -17.42
C ALA A 113 1.89 6.18 -17.61
N ASP A 114 1.28 5.15 -17.01
CA ASP A 114 -0.16 4.92 -17.04
C ASP A 114 -0.93 6.03 -16.31
N VAL A 115 -0.46 6.47 -15.14
CA VAL A 115 -1.09 7.60 -14.42
C VAL A 115 -0.95 8.90 -15.20
N ARG A 116 0.20 9.15 -15.82
CA ARG A 116 0.37 10.33 -16.69
C ARG A 116 -0.59 10.31 -17.86
N PHE A 117 -0.77 9.17 -18.52
CA PHE A 117 -1.77 9.01 -19.57
C PHE A 117 -3.18 9.23 -19.04
N THR A 118 -3.52 8.64 -17.90
CA THR A 118 -4.81 8.81 -17.20
C THR A 118 -5.07 10.27 -16.87
N LEU A 119 -4.09 11.01 -16.38
CA LEU A 119 -4.18 12.44 -16.08
C LEU A 119 -4.47 13.27 -17.35
N LEU A 120 -3.73 13.02 -18.44
CA LEU A 120 -3.95 13.73 -19.71
C LEU A 120 -5.32 13.41 -20.30
N LEU A 121 -5.76 12.16 -20.24
CA LEU A 121 -7.09 11.74 -20.66
C LEU A 121 -8.18 12.41 -19.82
N THR A 122 -8.00 12.49 -18.50
CA THR A 122 -8.90 13.18 -17.57
C THR A 122 -9.03 14.66 -17.97
N ILE A 123 -7.91 15.35 -18.20
CA ILE A 123 -7.90 16.76 -18.64
C ILE A 123 -8.68 16.90 -19.96
N ALA A 124 -8.42 16.02 -20.93
CA ALA A 124 -9.11 16.08 -22.23
C ALA A 124 -10.63 15.85 -22.09
N LEU A 125 -11.04 14.86 -21.28
CA LEU A 125 -12.46 14.60 -21.03
C LEU A 125 -13.15 15.75 -20.31
N VAL A 126 -12.52 16.34 -19.30
CA VAL A 126 -13.04 17.49 -18.56
C VAL A 126 -13.19 18.69 -19.48
N ILE A 127 -12.19 19.00 -20.32
CA ILE A 127 -12.30 20.08 -21.33
C ILE A 127 -13.44 19.78 -22.32
N GLY A 128 -13.59 18.51 -22.72
CA GLY A 128 -14.70 18.08 -23.59
C GLY A 128 -16.07 18.32 -22.96
N VAL A 129 -16.23 18.04 -21.66
CA VAL A 129 -17.45 18.33 -20.90
C VAL A 129 -17.72 19.85 -20.87
N ILE A 130 -16.72 20.67 -20.56
CA ILE A 130 -16.82 22.12 -20.52
C ILE A 130 -17.27 22.65 -21.91
N ALA A 131 -16.62 22.17 -22.98
CA ALA A 131 -16.97 22.54 -24.35
C ALA A 131 -18.42 22.19 -24.70
N PHE A 132 -18.88 21.02 -24.28
CA PHE A 132 -20.27 20.55 -24.49
C PHE A 132 -21.29 21.45 -23.81
N PHE A 133 -21.04 21.92 -22.59
CA PHE A 133 -21.95 22.74 -21.82
C PHE A 133 -21.87 24.24 -22.18
N LEU A 134 -20.66 24.82 -22.33
CA LEU A 134 -20.48 26.25 -22.54
C LEU A 134 -20.60 26.66 -24.00
N ARG A 135 -20.32 25.77 -24.96
CA ARG A 135 -20.52 25.94 -26.41
C ARG A 135 -19.81 27.16 -27.06
N LYS A 136 -19.04 27.91 -26.28
CA LYS A 136 -18.26 29.09 -26.73
C LYS A 136 -16.78 28.79 -26.53
N LEU A 137 -15.95 28.95 -27.58
CA LEU A 137 -14.53 28.58 -27.55
C LEU A 137 -13.79 29.24 -26.40
N TRP A 138 -13.87 30.54 -26.25
CA TRP A 138 -13.18 31.27 -25.20
C TRP A 138 -13.69 30.93 -23.80
N ALA A 139 -15.00 30.74 -23.65
CA ALA A 139 -15.55 30.27 -22.38
C ALA A 139 -15.05 28.86 -21.98
N THR A 140 -14.69 28.02 -22.97
CA THR A 140 -14.07 26.69 -22.72
C THR A 140 -12.57 26.80 -22.43
N VAL A 141 -11.86 27.66 -23.17
CA VAL A 141 -10.40 27.81 -23.07
C VAL A 141 -10.01 28.44 -21.73
N ILE A 142 -10.78 29.33 -21.16
CA ILE A 142 -10.47 30.01 -19.89
C ILE A 142 -10.39 29.01 -18.74
N PRO A 143 -11.37 28.15 -18.43
CA PRO A 143 -11.24 27.12 -17.41
C PRO A 143 -10.16 26.09 -17.78
N ALA A 144 -9.96 25.79 -19.07
CA ALA A 144 -8.93 24.86 -19.51
C ALA A 144 -7.51 25.34 -19.19
N ILE A 145 -7.26 26.67 -19.20
CA ILE A 145 -5.96 27.27 -18.82
C ILE A 145 -5.73 27.18 -17.30
N SER A 146 -6.79 27.24 -16.50
CA SER A 146 -6.64 27.15 -15.03
C SER A 146 -6.10 25.80 -14.56
N ILE A 147 -6.38 24.70 -15.30
CA ILE A 147 -5.93 23.35 -14.94
C ILE A 147 -4.41 23.24 -14.87
N PRO A 148 -3.64 23.48 -15.95
CA PRO A 148 -2.20 23.32 -15.91
C PRO A 148 -1.54 24.30 -14.94
N ILE A 149 -2.05 25.52 -14.77
CA ILE A 149 -1.50 26.49 -13.83
C ILE A 149 -1.66 25.98 -12.39
N SER A 150 -2.83 25.45 -12.05
CA SER A 150 -3.08 24.90 -10.71
C SER A 150 -2.25 23.65 -10.43
N ILE A 151 -2.07 22.77 -11.43
CA ILE A 151 -1.23 21.59 -11.29
C ILE A 151 0.25 21.99 -11.10
N ILE A 152 0.75 22.94 -11.90
CA ILE A 152 2.14 23.45 -11.78
C ILE A 152 2.34 24.10 -10.40
N GLY A 153 1.37 24.90 -9.95
CA GLY A 153 1.40 25.49 -8.61
C GLY A 153 1.42 24.41 -7.51
N THR A 154 0.66 23.33 -7.68
CA THR A 154 0.68 22.21 -6.77
C THR A 154 2.04 21.51 -6.74
N PHE A 155 2.67 21.28 -7.89
CA PHE A 155 4.03 20.73 -7.96
C PHE A 155 5.05 21.63 -7.25
N ALA A 156 4.92 22.94 -7.39
CA ALA A 156 5.83 23.88 -6.71
C ALA A 156 5.73 23.75 -5.17
N VAL A 157 4.51 23.64 -4.64
CA VAL A 157 4.31 23.46 -3.18
C VAL A 157 4.75 22.06 -2.73
N MET A 158 4.47 21.00 -3.49
CA MET A 158 4.97 19.65 -3.21
C MET A 158 6.51 19.63 -3.13
N TYR A 159 7.17 20.30 -4.06
CA TYR A 159 8.64 20.44 -4.06
C TYR A 159 9.16 21.12 -2.79
N VAL A 160 8.53 22.22 -2.36
CA VAL A 160 8.90 22.93 -1.13
C VAL A 160 8.68 22.07 0.12
N LEU A 161 7.63 21.25 0.13
CA LEU A 161 7.32 20.32 1.23
C LEU A 161 8.16 19.04 1.21
N GLY A 162 9.01 18.85 0.18
CA GLY A 162 9.83 17.65 0.04
C GLY A 162 9.06 16.38 -0.35
N TYR A 163 7.87 16.53 -0.92
CA TYR A 163 7.06 15.40 -1.39
C TYR A 163 7.54 14.88 -2.74
N SER A 164 7.50 13.58 -2.91
CA SER A 164 7.85 12.91 -4.16
C SER A 164 6.63 12.70 -5.07
N LEU A 165 6.89 12.45 -6.35
CA LEU A 165 5.85 12.01 -7.28
C LEU A 165 5.74 10.48 -7.20
N ASP A 166 4.76 10.02 -6.48
CA ASP A 166 4.41 8.60 -6.33
C ASP A 166 3.00 8.30 -6.89
N ASN A 167 2.58 7.05 -6.80
CA ASN A 167 1.27 6.63 -7.27
C ASN A 167 0.11 7.32 -6.52
N LEU A 168 0.27 7.63 -5.24
CA LEU A 168 -0.79 8.24 -4.42
C LEU A 168 -0.89 9.73 -4.72
N SER A 169 0.23 10.45 -4.81
CA SER A 169 0.26 11.87 -5.14
C SER A 169 -0.23 12.14 -6.58
N LEU A 170 0.15 11.29 -7.54
CA LEU A 170 -0.35 11.37 -8.92
C LEU A 170 -1.84 11.03 -9.02
N MET A 171 -2.34 10.09 -8.22
CA MET A 171 -3.77 9.78 -8.10
C MET A 171 -4.53 10.97 -7.51
N ALA A 172 -3.97 11.62 -6.47
CA ALA A 172 -4.50 12.85 -5.90
C ALA A 172 -4.63 13.96 -6.95
N LEU A 173 -3.60 14.18 -7.77
CA LEU A 173 -3.62 15.17 -8.87
C LEU A 173 -4.67 14.82 -9.94
N THR A 174 -4.80 13.55 -10.31
CA THR A 174 -5.79 13.12 -11.30
C THR A 174 -7.22 13.47 -10.86
N ILE A 175 -7.53 13.26 -9.58
CA ILE A 175 -8.83 13.61 -9.01
C ILE A 175 -8.96 15.13 -8.86
N ALA A 176 -7.88 15.80 -8.45
CA ALA A 176 -7.85 17.24 -8.26
C ALA A 176 -8.19 18.00 -9.54
N VAL A 177 -7.89 17.46 -10.73
CA VAL A 177 -8.31 18.06 -12.02
C VAL A 177 -9.81 18.32 -12.06
N GLY A 178 -10.62 17.37 -11.58
CA GLY A 178 -12.09 17.55 -11.52
C GLY A 178 -12.52 18.67 -10.58
N PHE A 179 -11.80 18.89 -9.47
CA PHE A 179 -12.13 19.93 -8.48
C PHE A 179 -11.61 21.30 -8.88
N VAL A 180 -10.39 21.33 -9.42
CA VAL A 180 -9.70 22.56 -9.83
C VAL A 180 -10.47 23.32 -10.90
N VAL A 181 -11.11 22.59 -11.80
CA VAL A 181 -11.90 23.20 -12.88
C VAL A 181 -13.22 23.76 -12.38
N ASP A 182 -13.78 23.18 -11.36
CA ASP A 182 -15.13 23.49 -10.86
C ASP A 182 -15.30 24.96 -10.48
N ASP A 183 -14.35 25.55 -9.79
CA ASP A 183 -14.39 26.94 -9.34
C ASP A 183 -14.29 27.90 -10.55
N ALA A 184 -13.41 27.58 -11.51
CA ALA A 184 -13.30 28.34 -12.75
C ALA A 184 -14.54 28.24 -13.62
N ILE A 185 -15.20 27.10 -13.68
CA ILE A 185 -16.44 26.87 -14.42
C ILE A 185 -17.57 27.75 -13.87
N VAL A 186 -17.79 27.71 -12.55
CA VAL A 186 -18.86 28.49 -11.90
C VAL A 186 -18.60 29.97 -12.08
N MET A 187 -17.33 30.41 -11.98
CA MET A 187 -16.94 31.80 -12.23
C MET A 187 -17.24 32.22 -13.67
N VAL A 188 -16.79 31.46 -14.68
CA VAL A 188 -17.00 31.77 -16.10
C VAL A 188 -18.49 31.77 -16.45
N GLU A 189 -19.25 30.80 -15.95
CA GLU A 189 -20.69 30.71 -16.22
C GLU A 189 -21.45 31.91 -15.66
N ASN A 190 -21.11 32.35 -14.44
CA ASN A 190 -21.74 33.54 -13.84
C ASN A 190 -21.41 34.83 -14.63
N ILE A 191 -20.14 35.01 -15.02
CA ILE A 191 -19.72 36.16 -15.82
C ILE A 191 -20.38 36.14 -17.21
N VAL A 192 -20.47 34.98 -17.87
CA VAL A 192 -21.16 34.82 -19.16
C VAL A 192 -22.64 35.20 -19.04
N ARG A 193 -23.30 34.82 -17.95
CA ARG A 193 -24.70 35.20 -17.66
C ARG A 193 -24.87 36.71 -17.60
N HIS A 194 -23.97 37.45 -16.94
CA HIS A 194 -23.98 38.91 -16.89
C HIS A 194 -23.73 39.54 -18.26
N ILE A 195 -22.84 38.97 -19.08
CA ILE A 195 -22.59 39.44 -20.46
C ILE A 195 -23.84 39.20 -21.32
N GLU A 196 -24.49 38.06 -21.22
CA GLU A 196 -25.74 37.73 -21.94
C GLU A 196 -26.89 38.62 -21.48
N GLY A 197 -26.87 39.11 -20.24
CA GLY A 197 -27.74 40.14 -19.71
C GLY A 197 -27.45 41.56 -20.19
N GLY A 198 -26.44 41.77 -21.05
CA GLY A 198 -26.12 43.06 -21.67
C GLY A 198 -25.01 43.86 -20.99
N ALA A 199 -24.35 43.35 -19.93
CA ALA A 199 -23.25 44.03 -19.26
C ALA A 199 -21.98 44.01 -20.13
N ALA A 200 -21.16 45.05 -20.07
CA ALA A 200 -19.83 45.07 -20.69
C ALA A 200 -18.90 44.03 -20.06
N PRO A 201 -18.01 43.34 -20.82
CA PRO A 201 -17.20 42.23 -20.31
C PRO A 201 -16.44 42.55 -19.05
N LEU A 202 -15.85 43.72 -18.91
CA LEU A 202 -15.12 44.13 -17.68
C LEU A 202 -16.10 44.29 -16.50
N GLN A 203 -17.22 44.94 -16.69
CA GLN A 203 -18.21 45.13 -15.63
C GLN A 203 -18.84 43.79 -15.24
N ALA A 204 -19.19 42.95 -16.23
CA ALA A 204 -19.70 41.60 -15.99
C ALA A 204 -18.70 40.73 -15.22
N ALA A 205 -17.37 40.89 -15.45
CA ALA A 205 -16.35 40.20 -14.71
C ALA A 205 -16.25 40.66 -13.25
N LEU A 206 -16.38 41.96 -13.01
CA LEU A 206 -16.35 42.53 -11.66
C LEU A 206 -17.60 42.15 -10.86
N ASP A 207 -18.75 42.35 -11.45
CA ASP A 207 -20.03 42.05 -10.78
C ASP A 207 -20.20 40.55 -10.56
N GLY A 208 -19.90 39.72 -11.57
CA GLY A 208 -19.98 38.27 -11.47
C GLY A 208 -18.97 37.66 -10.50
N ALA A 209 -17.75 38.22 -10.41
CA ALA A 209 -16.77 37.77 -9.43
C ALA A 209 -17.15 38.21 -8.01
N GLY A 210 -17.74 39.38 -7.85
CA GLY A 210 -18.24 39.89 -6.56
C GLY A 210 -19.39 39.04 -6.02
N GLU A 211 -20.32 38.63 -6.88
CA GLU A 211 -21.50 37.84 -6.53
C GLU A 211 -21.12 36.43 -5.99
N ILE A 212 -20.22 35.74 -6.64
CA ILE A 212 -19.92 34.34 -6.30
C ILE A 212 -18.57 34.12 -5.60
N GLY A 213 -17.76 35.17 -5.41
CA GLY A 213 -16.43 35.05 -4.83
C GLY A 213 -16.44 34.44 -3.43
N PHE A 214 -17.37 34.88 -2.56
CA PHE A 214 -17.54 34.33 -1.22
C PHE A 214 -18.02 32.89 -1.26
N THR A 215 -18.94 32.54 -2.15
CA THR A 215 -19.43 31.17 -2.32
C THR A 215 -18.31 30.21 -2.74
N ILE A 216 -17.44 30.62 -3.71
CA ILE A 216 -16.27 29.82 -4.11
C ILE A 216 -15.32 29.62 -2.93
N LEU A 217 -14.99 30.67 -2.18
CA LEU A 217 -14.14 30.58 -1.01
C LEU A 217 -14.74 29.63 0.04
N SER A 218 -16.04 29.74 0.32
CA SER A 218 -16.78 28.91 1.27
C SER A 218 -16.77 27.43 0.89
N ILE A 219 -17.03 27.14 -0.40
CA ILE A 219 -16.98 25.78 -0.94
C ILE A 219 -15.57 25.20 -0.76
N SER A 220 -14.54 25.93 -1.12
CA SER A 220 -13.17 25.44 -1.12
C SER A 220 -12.60 25.26 0.29
N ILE A 221 -12.85 26.18 1.22
CA ILE A 221 -12.49 26.03 2.63
C ILE A 221 -13.18 24.79 3.20
N SER A 222 -14.47 24.66 2.96
CA SER A 222 -15.21 23.49 3.45
C SER A 222 -14.72 22.19 2.80
N LEU A 223 -14.27 22.21 1.54
CA LEU A 223 -13.69 21.04 0.86
C LEU A 223 -12.35 20.64 1.49
N ILE A 224 -11.49 21.60 1.78
CA ILE A 224 -10.21 21.34 2.48
C ILE A 224 -10.48 20.77 3.87
N ALA A 225 -11.51 21.23 4.56
CA ALA A 225 -11.87 20.77 5.90
C ALA A 225 -12.17 19.26 5.98
N VAL A 226 -12.66 18.65 4.90
CA VAL A 226 -12.92 17.21 4.83
C VAL A 226 -11.62 16.41 4.99
N PHE A 227 -10.48 16.99 4.64
CA PHE A 227 -9.17 16.33 4.76
C PHE A 227 -8.53 16.49 6.13
N ILE A 228 -9.03 17.39 7.01
CA ILE A 228 -8.48 17.60 8.36
C ILE A 228 -8.36 16.28 9.14
N PRO A 229 -9.37 15.41 9.17
CA PRO A 229 -9.25 14.13 9.89
C PRO A 229 -8.19 13.21 9.32
N LEU A 230 -7.92 13.25 7.99
CA LEU A 230 -6.84 12.47 7.39
C LEU A 230 -5.45 12.93 7.86
N PHE A 231 -5.27 14.21 8.18
CA PHE A 231 -4.02 14.70 8.78
C PHE A 231 -3.82 14.21 10.22
N LEU A 232 -4.90 13.91 10.93
CA LEU A 232 -4.88 13.42 12.30
C LEU A 232 -4.80 11.88 12.37
N MET A 233 -4.88 11.21 11.23
CA MET A 233 -4.81 9.75 11.16
C MET A 233 -3.39 9.27 11.47
N GLY A 234 -3.28 8.40 12.47
CA GLY A 234 -2.02 7.80 12.90
C GLY A 234 -1.62 6.56 12.11
N GLY A 235 -0.43 6.02 12.44
CA GLY A 235 0.07 4.78 11.85
C GLY A 235 0.55 4.92 10.40
N VAL A 236 0.94 3.78 9.79
CA VAL A 236 1.49 3.75 8.42
C VAL A 236 0.46 4.22 7.39
N VAL A 237 -0.80 3.86 7.57
CA VAL A 237 -1.90 4.28 6.68
C VAL A 237 -2.06 5.79 6.70
N GLY A 238 -2.00 6.42 7.89
CA GLY A 238 -2.07 7.87 8.02
C GLY A 238 -0.91 8.59 7.33
N LEU A 239 0.30 8.04 7.42
CA LEU A 239 1.48 8.60 6.73
C LEU A 239 1.31 8.57 5.20
N LEU A 240 0.83 7.46 4.65
CA LEU A 240 0.59 7.32 3.21
C LEU A 240 -0.46 8.31 2.70
N PHE A 241 -1.58 8.47 3.43
CA PHE A 241 -2.67 9.33 2.98
C PHE A 241 -2.51 10.80 3.33
N ARG A 242 -1.59 11.14 4.21
CA ARG A 242 -1.24 12.52 4.52
C ARG A 242 -0.72 13.27 3.29
N GLU A 243 0.17 12.64 2.52
CA GLU A 243 0.69 13.23 1.29
C GLU A 243 -0.41 13.40 0.23
N PHE A 244 -1.27 12.38 0.07
CA PHE A 244 -2.46 12.46 -0.77
C PHE A 244 -3.36 13.65 -0.37
N ALA A 245 -3.70 13.76 0.91
CA ALA A 245 -4.60 14.79 1.42
C ALA A 245 -4.01 16.21 1.27
N VAL A 246 -2.70 16.37 1.53
CA VAL A 246 -2.00 17.65 1.31
C VAL A 246 -2.00 18.01 -0.16
N THR A 247 -1.70 17.07 -1.05
CA THR A 247 -1.66 17.32 -2.50
C THR A 247 -3.02 17.81 -3.02
N VAL A 248 -4.12 17.15 -2.62
CA VAL A 248 -5.47 17.60 -2.99
C VAL A 248 -5.79 18.97 -2.38
N ALA A 249 -5.53 19.17 -1.10
CA ALA A 249 -5.82 20.43 -0.41
C ALA A 249 -5.06 21.62 -1.03
N VAL A 250 -3.78 21.42 -1.36
CA VAL A 250 -2.98 22.43 -2.04
C VAL A 250 -3.50 22.71 -3.44
N SER A 251 -3.87 21.67 -4.19
CA SER A 251 -4.45 21.85 -5.54
C SER A 251 -5.73 22.70 -5.50
N ILE A 252 -6.59 22.48 -4.51
CA ILE A 252 -7.80 23.26 -4.30
C ILE A 252 -7.45 24.71 -3.95
N LEU A 253 -6.50 24.92 -3.05
CA LEU A 253 -6.08 26.26 -2.60
C LEU A 253 -5.51 27.09 -3.77
N VAL A 254 -4.64 26.49 -4.57
CA VAL A 254 -4.10 27.13 -5.78
C VAL A 254 -5.22 27.41 -6.78
N SER A 255 -6.16 26.48 -6.95
CA SER A 255 -7.32 26.66 -7.83
C SER A 255 -8.17 27.87 -7.44
N VAL A 256 -8.45 28.05 -6.15
CA VAL A 256 -9.21 29.22 -5.66
C VAL A 256 -8.51 30.52 -6.04
N ILE A 257 -7.20 30.60 -5.81
CA ILE A 257 -6.43 31.80 -6.17
C ILE A 257 -6.52 32.07 -7.67
N VAL A 258 -6.34 31.05 -8.50
CA VAL A 258 -6.42 31.14 -9.96
C VAL A 258 -7.85 31.53 -10.40
N SER A 259 -8.87 30.93 -9.82
CA SER A 259 -10.27 31.16 -10.17
C SER A 259 -10.79 32.52 -9.75
N LEU A 260 -10.27 33.09 -8.64
CA LEU A 260 -10.65 34.43 -8.18
C LEU A 260 -9.84 35.56 -8.81
N THR A 261 -8.67 35.28 -9.42
CA THR A 261 -7.81 36.29 -10.01
C THR A 261 -7.68 36.16 -11.52
N LEU A 262 -7.14 35.06 -12.00
CA LEU A 262 -6.86 34.87 -13.43
C LEU A 262 -8.13 34.69 -14.25
N THR A 263 -9.10 33.91 -13.77
CA THR A 263 -10.31 33.60 -14.52
C THR A 263 -11.16 34.84 -14.81
N PRO A 264 -11.50 35.73 -13.85
CA PRO A 264 -12.19 36.97 -14.16
C PRO A 264 -11.43 37.89 -15.11
N MET A 265 -10.11 38.00 -14.96
CA MET A 265 -9.26 38.81 -15.83
C MET A 265 -9.29 38.28 -17.26
N LEU A 266 -9.20 36.97 -17.47
CA LEU A 266 -9.29 36.37 -18.79
C LEU A 266 -10.71 36.53 -19.40
N CYS A 267 -11.77 36.43 -18.61
CA CYS A 267 -13.14 36.67 -19.03
C CYS A 267 -13.30 38.11 -19.50
N ALA A 268 -12.80 39.11 -18.76
CA ALA A 268 -12.87 40.52 -19.14
C ALA A 268 -12.16 40.84 -20.45
N LYS A 269 -11.04 40.12 -20.76
CA LYS A 269 -10.21 40.39 -21.97
C LYS A 269 -10.58 39.54 -23.18
N LEU A 270 -11.02 38.30 -23.00
CA LEU A 270 -11.19 37.32 -24.07
C LEU A 270 -12.64 37.08 -24.47
N LEU A 271 -13.61 37.32 -23.54
CA LEU A 271 -15.02 37.11 -23.86
C LEU A 271 -15.55 38.32 -24.72
N PRO A 272 -16.19 38.07 -25.88
CA PRO A 272 -16.79 39.12 -26.68
C PRO A 272 -17.99 39.71 -25.95
N ALA A 273 -18.22 41.01 -26.11
CA ALA A 273 -19.46 41.65 -25.71
C ALA A 273 -20.67 41.00 -26.40
N ALA A 274 -21.85 41.14 -25.80
CA ALA A 274 -23.08 40.54 -26.31
C ALA A 274 -23.29 40.97 -27.78
N GLY A 275 -23.07 40.08 -28.72
CA GLY A 275 -23.22 40.27 -30.16
C GLY A 275 -23.88 39.05 -30.78
N HIS A 276 -24.80 39.26 -31.74
CA HIS A 276 -25.55 38.24 -32.45
C HIS A 276 -24.63 37.39 -33.35
N GLY A 277 -23.85 36.50 -32.80
CA GLY A 277 -23.14 35.46 -33.59
C GLY A 277 -24.18 34.47 -34.13
N LYS A 278 -24.14 34.19 -35.45
CA LYS A 278 -24.98 33.15 -36.05
C LYS A 278 -24.74 31.82 -35.38
N GLU A 279 -25.66 31.36 -34.54
CA GLU A 279 -25.58 30.05 -33.89
C GLU A 279 -25.60 28.93 -34.91
N GLY A 280 -24.61 28.05 -34.87
CA GLY A 280 -24.55 26.88 -35.73
C GLY A 280 -25.68 25.87 -35.43
N ARG A 281 -25.97 24.97 -36.37
CA ARG A 281 -27.01 23.93 -36.19
C ARG A 281 -26.78 23.04 -34.95
N VAL A 282 -25.54 22.73 -34.64
CA VAL A 282 -25.16 21.92 -33.46
C VAL A 282 -25.45 22.68 -32.16
N SER A 283 -25.11 23.97 -32.07
CA SER A 283 -25.41 24.81 -30.91
C SER A 283 -26.89 24.85 -30.58
N ARG A 284 -27.76 25.03 -31.61
CA ARG A 284 -29.22 25.02 -31.45
C ARG A 284 -29.77 23.66 -31.00
N ALA A 285 -29.25 22.55 -31.54
CA ALA A 285 -29.68 21.20 -31.11
C ALA A 285 -29.32 20.93 -29.64
N LEU A 286 -28.13 21.35 -29.22
CA LEU A 286 -27.69 21.24 -27.82
C LEU A 286 -28.52 22.15 -26.91
N GLU A 287 -28.87 23.35 -27.34
CA GLU A 287 -29.73 24.24 -26.57
C GLU A 287 -31.13 23.66 -26.37
N ALA A 288 -31.73 23.13 -27.45
CA ALA A 288 -32.99 22.43 -27.35
C ALA A 288 -32.96 21.23 -26.40
N PHE A 289 -31.84 20.48 -26.42
CA PHE A 289 -31.61 19.36 -25.48
C PHE A 289 -31.55 19.85 -24.01
N PHE A 290 -30.77 20.90 -23.73
CA PHE A 290 -30.66 21.44 -22.38
C PHE A 290 -31.96 22.06 -21.90
N THR A 291 -32.68 22.75 -22.76
CA THR A 291 -34.00 23.30 -22.44
C THR A 291 -35.01 22.18 -22.13
N TRP A 292 -35.02 21.13 -22.94
CA TRP A 292 -35.80 19.91 -22.63
C TRP A 292 -35.45 19.30 -21.29
N LEU A 293 -34.14 19.21 -20.99
CA LEU A 293 -33.67 18.64 -19.74
C LEU A 293 -34.09 19.47 -18.52
N VAL A 294 -33.99 20.81 -18.61
CA VAL A 294 -34.46 21.73 -17.56
C VAL A 294 -35.95 21.58 -17.34
N HIS A 295 -36.76 21.52 -18.41
CA HIS A 295 -38.20 21.32 -18.27
C HIS A 295 -38.58 19.94 -17.71
N ALA A 296 -37.82 18.91 -18.06
CA ALA A 296 -38.00 17.59 -17.47
C ALA A 296 -37.67 17.58 -15.96
N TYR A 297 -36.56 18.26 -15.57
CA TYR A 297 -36.18 18.45 -14.18
C TYR A 297 -37.25 19.25 -13.41
N ASP A 298 -37.71 20.39 -13.95
CA ASP A 298 -38.74 21.22 -13.32
C ASP A 298 -40.01 20.44 -13.01
N ARG A 299 -40.48 19.65 -14.00
CA ARG A 299 -41.66 18.77 -13.77
C ARG A 299 -41.41 17.75 -12.65
N GLY A 300 -40.25 17.15 -12.63
CA GLY A 300 -39.86 16.23 -11.55
C GLY A 300 -39.75 16.90 -10.19
N LEU A 301 -39.18 18.11 -10.15
CA LEU A 301 -39.05 18.92 -8.94
C LEU A 301 -40.40 19.31 -8.35
N ILE A 302 -41.35 19.76 -9.20
CA ILE A 302 -42.74 20.05 -8.78
C ILE A 302 -43.39 18.80 -8.16
N VAL A 303 -43.20 17.62 -8.73
CA VAL A 303 -43.72 16.37 -8.17
C VAL A 303 -43.07 16.08 -6.81
N ALA A 304 -41.76 16.23 -6.68
CA ALA A 304 -41.02 16.02 -5.42
C ALA A 304 -41.49 17.01 -4.33
N LEU A 305 -41.66 18.29 -4.67
CA LEU A 305 -42.16 19.32 -3.76
C LEU A 305 -43.63 19.11 -3.37
N ARG A 306 -44.44 18.57 -4.26
CA ARG A 306 -45.83 18.21 -3.97
C ARG A 306 -45.94 17.01 -3.03
N HIS A 307 -45.06 16.00 -3.20
CA HIS A 307 -45.06 14.77 -2.41
C HIS A 307 -43.96 14.74 -1.35
N ARG A 308 -43.78 15.85 -0.59
CA ARG A 308 -42.65 16.06 0.37
C ARG A 308 -42.46 14.93 1.35
N ARG A 309 -43.54 14.28 1.85
CA ARG A 309 -43.44 13.16 2.81
C ARG A 309 -42.79 11.94 2.19
N ILE A 310 -43.10 11.65 0.92
CA ILE A 310 -42.52 10.52 0.17
C ILE A 310 -41.04 10.80 -0.09
N THR A 311 -40.70 12.01 -0.55
CA THR A 311 -39.30 12.41 -0.82
C THR A 311 -38.47 12.39 0.45
N LEU A 312 -39.01 12.85 1.59
CA LEU A 312 -38.34 12.72 2.90
C LEU A 312 -38.16 11.24 3.29
N GLY A 313 -39.18 10.40 3.06
CA GLY A 313 -39.09 8.95 3.28
C GLY A 313 -38.00 8.29 2.44
N VAL A 314 -37.86 8.66 1.16
CA VAL A 314 -36.79 8.20 0.28
C VAL A 314 -35.43 8.61 0.85
N MET A 315 -35.27 9.85 1.32
CA MET A 315 -34.03 10.32 1.93
C MET A 315 -33.67 9.48 3.19
N LEU A 316 -34.63 9.27 4.10
CA LEU A 316 -34.42 8.47 5.31
C LEU A 316 -34.10 7.01 4.97
N ALA A 317 -34.78 6.44 3.97
CA ALA A 317 -34.48 5.11 3.46
C ALA A 317 -33.07 5.03 2.85
N THR A 318 -32.64 6.05 2.11
CA THR A 318 -31.26 6.16 1.59
C THR A 318 -30.23 6.17 2.72
N MET A 319 -30.51 6.92 3.79
CA MET A 319 -29.64 7.03 4.95
C MET A 319 -29.53 5.66 5.68
N ALA A 320 -30.66 4.98 5.91
CA ALA A 320 -30.69 3.66 6.49
C ALA A 320 -29.99 2.62 5.60
N ALA A 321 -30.22 2.65 4.30
CA ALA A 321 -29.56 1.77 3.34
C ALA A 321 -28.04 1.99 3.30
N THR A 322 -27.56 3.23 3.36
CA THR A 322 -26.13 3.55 3.42
C THR A 322 -25.49 2.90 4.65
N GLY A 323 -26.11 3.06 5.83
CA GLY A 323 -25.64 2.45 7.06
C GLY A 323 -25.63 0.92 6.98
N TRP A 324 -26.68 0.32 6.43
CA TRP A 324 -26.78 -1.12 6.28
C TRP A 324 -25.72 -1.67 5.30
N PHE A 325 -25.59 -1.07 4.12
CA PHE A 325 -24.55 -1.49 3.16
C PHE A 325 -23.14 -1.28 3.70
N PHE A 326 -22.90 -0.23 4.47
CA PHE A 326 -21.61 0.00 5.12
C PHE A 326 -21.22 -1.14 6.07
N VAL A 327 -22.22 -1.74 6.76
CA VAL A 327 -21.97 -2.90 7.66
C VAL A 327 -21.77 -4.17 6.84
N VAL A 328 -22.61 -4.43 5.85
CA VAL A 328 -22.67 -5.71 5.12
C VAL A 328 -21.54 -5.87 4.11
N ILE A 329 -21.08 -4.79 3.47
CA ILE A 329 -20.03 -4.87 2.45
C ILE A 329 -18.75 -5.51 3.01
N PRO A 330 -18.14 -6.50 2.32
CA PRO A 330 -16.87 -7.08 2.73
C PRO A 330 -15.79 -6.01 2.92
N LYS A 331 -14.97 -6.15 3.98
CA LYS A 331 -13.92 -5.19 4.30
C LYS A 331 -12.60 -5.67 3.73
N GLY A 332 -11.92 -4.79 2.97
CA GLY A 332 -10.59 -4.98 2.44
C GLY A 332 -9.55 -4.08 3.13
N PHE A 333 -8.29 -4.28 2.80
CA PHE A 333 -7.20 -3.39 3.22
C PHE A 333 -6.66 -2.62 2.01
N PHE A 334 -5.60 -3.09 1.38
CA PHE A 334 -5.17 -2.62 0.06
C PHE A 334 -5.54 -3.64 -1.01
N PRO A 335 -5.91 -3.21 -2.21
CA PRO A 335 -6.11 -4.13 -3.33
C PRO A 335 -4.83 -4.90 -3.65
N GLN A 336 -4.95 -6.18 -3.94
CA GLN A 336 -3.84 -6.99 -4.39
C GLN A 336 -3.36 -6.49 -5.76
N GLN A 337 -2.05 -6.24 -5.86
CA GLN A 337 -1.42 -5.77 -7.09
C GLN A 337 -0.80 -6.94 -7.84
N ASP A 338 -0.92 -6.89 -9.15
CA ASP A 338 -0.16 -7.75 -10.04
C ASP A 338 1.08 -7.00 -10.56
N THR A 339 2.14 -7.02 -9.79
CA THR A 339 3.43 -6.40 -10.13
C THR A 339 4.26 -7.22 -11.11
N GLY A 340 3.82 -8.44 -11.45
CA GLY A 340 4.60 -9.36 -12.28
C GLY A 340 5.77 -10.02 -11.53
N LEU A 341 5.93 -9.80 -10.24
CA LEU A 341 6.94 -10.46 -9.41
C LEU A 341 6.24 -11.33 -8.35
N ILE A 342 6.62 -12.60 -8.30
CA ILE A 342 6.22 -13.54 -7.26
C ILE A 342 7.43 -13.79 -6.38
N VAL A 343 7.25 -13.72 -5.08
CA VAL A 343 8.26 -14.09 -4.09
C VAL A 343 7.81 -15.36 -3.37
N GLY A 344 8.75 -16.26 -3.14
CA GLY A 344 8.44 -17.53 -2.50
C GLY A 344 9.49 -17.94 -1.48
N VAL A 345 9.05 -18.81 -0.56
CA VAL A 345 9.90 -19.53 0.39
C VAL A 345 9.73 -21.00 0.09
N SER A 346 10.81 -21.67 -0.21
CA SER A 346 10.90 -23.13 -0.31
C SER A 346 11.38 -23.69 1.01
N GLU A 347 10.70 -24.70 1.51
CA GLU A 347 10.97 -25.36 2.79
C GLU A 347 11.15 -26.84 2.58
N GLY A 348 12.31 -27.36 2.95
CA GLY A 348 12.62 -28.77 2.96
C GLY A 348 12.34 -29.43 4.32
N ALA A 349 12.59 -30.74 4.41
CA ALA A 349 12.52 -31.42 5.70
C ALA A 349 13.58 -30.84 6.66
N PRO A 350 13.32 -30.80 8.00
CA PRO A 350 14.26 -30.25 8.97
C PRO A 350 15.63 -30.91 9.00
N ASP A 351 15.70 -32.16 8.54
CA ASP A 351 16.92 -32.99 8.48
C ASP A 351 17.43 -33.19 7.05
N ILE A 352 16.98 -32.35 6.10
CA ILE A 352 17.44 -32.40 4.71
C ILE A 352 18.93 -32.04 4.63
N SER A 353 19.69 -32.80 3.84
CA SER A 353 21.07 -32.43 3.57
C SER A 353 21.16 -31.24 2.61
N PRO A 354 22.23 -30.43 2.67
CA PRO A 354 22.43 -29.33 1.73
C PRO A 354 22.36 -29.77 0.26
N GLU A 355 22.91 -30.94 -0.07
CA GLU A 355 22.85 -31.47 -1.45
C GLU A 355 21.41 -31.87 -1.83
N GLY A 356 20.65 -32.50 -0.91
CA GLY A 356 19.24 -32.79 -1.10
C GLY A 356 18.39 -31.53 -1.28
N MET A 357 18.73 -30.46 -0.57
CA MET A 357 18.08 -29.15 -0.72
C MET A 357 18.40 -28.51 -2.07
N LYS A 358 19.67 -28.54 -2.51
CA LYS A 358 20.11 -28.03 -3.83
C LYS A 358 19.34 -28.70 -4.97
N GLN A 359 19.30 -30.03 -4.99
CA GLN A 359 18.62 -30.80 -6.04
C GLN A 359 17.13 -30.45 -6.14
N ARG A 360 16.44 -30.31 -4.99
CA ARG A 360 15.01 -29.98 -4.96
C ARG A 360 14.75 -28.53 -5.33
N GLN A 361 15.59 -27.60 -4.84
CA GLN A 361 15.48 -26.19 -5.20
C GLN A 361 15.67 -25.98 -6.72
N GLN A 362 16.67 -26.66 -7.30
CA GLN A 362 16.89 -26.62 -8.74
C GLN A 362 15.68 -27.15 -9.50
N ALA A 363 15.10 -28.28 -9.09
CA ALA A 363 13.92 -28.86 -9.69
C ALA A 363 12.71 -27.90 -9.65
N ILE A 364 12.49 -27.20 -8.53
CA ILE A 364 11.45 -26.17 -8.41
C ILE A 364 11.65 -25.06 -9.43
N LEU A 365 12.88 -24.55 -9.56
CA LEU A 365 13.20 -23.47 -10.48
C LEU A 365 13.08 -23.91 -11.95
N GLU A 366 13.42 -25.14 -12.29
CA GLU A 366 13.21 -25.71 -13.61
C GLU A 366 11.72 -25.81 -13.96
N ILE A 367 10.90 -26.31 -13.03
CA ILE A 367 9.45 -26.37 -13.21
C ILE A 367 8.88 -24.95 -13.41
N ALA A 368 9.28 -24.00 -12.57
CA ALA A 368 8.83 -22.62 -12.66
C ALA A 368 9.25 -21.96 -13.99
N SER A 369 10.47 -22.21 -14.46
CA SER A 369 10.98 -21.63 -15.73
C SER A 369 10.28 -22.16 -16.99
N ARG A 370 9.63 -23.32 -16.91
CA ARG A 370 8.87 -23.92 -18.05
C ARG A 370 7.46 -23.33 -18.17
N ASP A 371 6.98 -22.62 -17.17
CA ASP A 371 5.64 -22.00 -17.23
C ASP A 371 5.60 -20.88 -18.27
N PRO A 372 4.62 -20.85 -19.18
CA PRO A 372 4.55 -19.90 -20.29
C PRO A 372 4.42 -18.44 -19.84
N ALA A 373 3.91 -18.18 -18.62
CA ALA A 373 3.80 -16.84 -18.06
C ALA A 373 5.09 -16.34 -17.41
N VAL A 374 6.06 -17.22 -17.14
CA VAL A 374 7.31 -16.89 -16.47
C VAL A 374 8.34 -16.37 -17.48
N ALA A 375 8.99 -15.28 -17.13
CA ALA A 375 10.14 -14.72 -17.85
C ALA A 375 11.46 -15.24 -17.29
N SER A 376 11.59 -15.32 -15.96
CA SER A 376 12.75 -15.86 -15.26
C SER A 376 12.38 -16.37 -13.88
N ALA A 377 13.05 -17.41 -13.43
CA ALA A 377 12.96 -17.96 -12.07
C ALA A 377 14.36 -17.99 -11.45
N VAL A 378 14.49 -17.34 -10.31
CA VAL A 378 15.73 -17.22 -9.54
C VAL A 378 15.50 -17.79 -8.16
N GLY A 379 16.47 -18.50 -7.63
CA GLY A 379 16.40 -18.98 -6.25
C GLY A 379 17.77 -19.21 -5.65
N TYR A 380 17.79 -19.21 -4.34
CA TYR A 380 18.95 -19.57 -3.55
C TYR A 380 18.54 -20.35 -2.28
N ILE A 381 19.45 -21.05 -1.70
CA ILE A 381 19.29 -21.82 -0.48
C ILE A 381 20.39 -21.48 0.51
N GLY A 382 20.14 -21.80 1.76
CA GLY A 382 21.06 -21.67 2.87
C GLY A 382 20.84 -20.41 3.69
N PRO A 383 21.47 -20.32 4.88
CA PRO A 383 21.38 -19.17 5.77
C PRO A 383 21.97 -17.93 5.11
N GLY A 384 21.25 -16.84 5.26
CA GLY A 384 21.66 -15.55 4.70
C GLY A 384 20.45 -14.65 4.39
N GLY A 385 20.58 -13.36 4.69
CA GLY A 385 19.47 -12.42 4.52
C GLY A 385 18.23 -12.84 5.31
N PRO A 386 17.08 -13.05 4.63
CA PRO A 386 15.85 -13.44 5.31
C PRO A 386 15.71 -14.92 5.66
N THR A 387 16.57 -15.80 5.16
CA THR A 387 16.58 -17.23 5.50
C THR A 387 17.52 -17.46 6.67
N VAL A 388 17.06 -18.21 7.69
CA VAL A 388 17.83 -18.46 8.92
C VAL A 388 18.26 -19.91 9.06
N THR A 389 17.73 -20.81 8.23
CA THR A 389 17.97 -22.26 8.30
C THR A 389 18.46 -22.81 6.97
N GLU A 390 19.16 -23.94 7.01
CA GLU A 390 19.69 -24.61 5.82
C GLU A 390 18.61 -25.34 5.01
N ASN A 391 17.46 -25.65 5.62
CA ASN A 391 16.32 -26.28 4.95
C ASN A 391 15.37 -25.26 4.29
N ASP A 392 15.65 -23.97 4.41
CA ASP A 392 14.92 -22.90 3.75
C ASP A 392 15.65 -22.41 2.48
N GLY A 393 14.84 -22.04 1.48
CA GLY A 393 15.33 -21.35 0.28
C GLY A 393 14.41 -20.21 -0.10
N ARG A 394 14.88 -19.35 -0.97
CA ARG A 394 14.11 -18.25 -1.56
C ARG A 394 13.95 -18.45 -3.05
N VAL A 395 12.77 -18.06 -3.53
CA VAL A 395 12.42 -18.11 -4.94
C VAL A 395 11.86 -16.76 -5.37
N PHE A 396 12.35 -16.23 -6.48
CA PHE A 396 11.86 -15.02 -7.11
C PHE A 396 11.50 -15.37 -8.55
N ILE A 397 10.21 -15.22 -8.89
CA ILE A 397 9.72 -15.54 -10.22
C ILE A 397 9.23 -14.25 -10.87
N THR A 398 9.89 -13.84 -11.93
CA THR A 398 9.49 -12.68 -12.72
C THR A 398 8.57 -13.16 -13.83
N LEU A 399 7.35 -12.67 -13.85
CA LEU A 399 6.36 -12.95 -14.88
C LEU A 399 6.61 -12.06 -16.12
N LYS A 400 6.18 -12.52 -17.26
CA LYS A 400 6.13 -11.70 -18.47
C LYS A 400 5.22 -10.47 -18.26
N PRO A 401 5.45 -9.36 -18.96
CA PRO A 401 4.57 -8.19 -18.90
C PRO A 401 3.09 -8.55 -19.12
N LYS A 402 2.16 -7.81 -18.50
CA LYS A 402 0.71 -8.07 -18.61
C LYS A 402 0.22 -8.22 -20.05
N GLY A 403 0.77 -7.48 -21.01
CA GLY A 403 0.42 -7.58 -22.43
C GLY A 403 0.91 -8.85 -23.13
N GLN A 404 1.77 -9.65 -22.50
CA GLN A 404 2.34 -10.88 -23.06
C GLN A 404 1.88 -12.15 -22.33
N ARG A 405 0.98 -12.03 -21.35
CA ARG A 405 0.40 -13.14 -20.59
C ARG A 405 -1.10 -12.95 -20.38
N ASN A 406 -1.82 -14.07 -20.37
CA ASN A 406 -3.28 -14.09 -20.20
C ASN A 406 -3.71 -14.49 -18.79
N VAL A 407 -2.78 -14.58 -17.84
CA VAL A 407 -3.03 -15.00 -16.45
C VAL A 407 -2.53 -13.94 -15.49
N THR A 408 -3.24 -13.80 -14.35
CA THR A 408 -2.80 -12.94 -13.26
C THR A 408 -1.67 -13.60 -12.46
N ALA A 409 -1.00 -12.82 -11.57
CA ALA A 409 0.01 -13.36 -10.68
C ALA A 409 -0.58 -14.47 -9.77
N ASP A 410 -1.79 -14.28 -9.22
CA ASP A 410 -2.44 -15.27 -8.36
C ASP A 410 -2.80 -16.56 -9.10
N GLN A 411 -3.25 -16.44 -10.36
CA GLN A 411 -3.49 -17.60 -11.21
C GLN A 411 -2.20 -18.36 -11.56
N ALA A 412 -1.10 -17.62 -11.78
CA ALA A 412 0.21 -18.21 -11.99
C ALA A 412 0.69 -18.93 -10.72
N ILE A 413 0.52 -18.31 -9.54
CA ILE A 413 0.85 -18.93 -8.24
C ILE A 413 0.07 -20.24 -8.07
N ALA A 414 -1.25 -20.23 -8.27
CA ALA A 414 -2.06 -21.43 -8.12
C ALA A 414 -1.62 -22.58 -9.04
N ARG A 415 -1.26 -22.25 -10.29
CA ARG A 415 -0.74 -23.24 -11.27
C ARG A 415 0.64 -23.75 -10.88
N LEU A 416 1.54 -22.86 -10.49
CA LEU A 416 2.91 -23.22 -10.07
C LEU A 416 2.89 -24.04 -8.79
N THR A 417 2.05 -23.70 -7.79
CA THR A 417 1.89 -24.49 -6.55
C THR A 417 1.55 -25.94 -6.89
N LYS A 418 0.57 -26.15 -7.76
CA LYS A 418 0.19 -27.49 -8.19
C LYS A 418 1.31 -28.20 -8.98
N ALA A 419 2.07 -27.48 -9.80
CA ALA A 419 3.17 -28.08 -10.56
C ALA A 419 4.34 -28.48 -9.64
N VAL A 420 4.61 -27.71 -8.61
CA VAL A 420 5.71 -27.98 -7.64
C VAL A 420 5.40 -29.12 -6.68
N GLU A 421 4.14 -29.50 -6.48
CA GLU A 421 3.75 -30.67 -5.66
C GLU A 421 4.41 -31.98 -6.13
N GLN A 422 4.88 -32.04 -7.38
CA GLN A 422 5.65 -33.16 -7.90
C GLN A 422 7.03 -33.32 -7.28
N VAL A 423 7.57 -32.25 -6.67
CA VAL A 423 8.87 -32.27 -5.98
C VAL A 423 8.66 -32.75 -4.54
N GLN A 424 8.82 -34.05 -4.32
CA GLN A 424 8.61 -34.65 -3.00
C GLN A 424 9.61 -34.14 -1.95
N GLY A 425 9.11 -33.94 -0.72
CA GLY A 425 9.92 -33.52 0.43
C GLY A 425 10.28 -32.02 0.40
N MET A 426 9.54 -31.23 -0.38
CA MET A 426 9.67 -29.77 -0.47
C MET A 426 8.31 -29.12 -0.47
N ARG A 427 8.18 -27.99 0.22
CA ARG A 427 7.00 -27.11 0.16
C ARG A 427 7.43 -25.76 -0.43
N LEU A 428 6.60 -25.18 -1.28
CA LEU A 428 6.82 -23.84 -1.83
C LEU A 428 5.63 -22.95 -1.47
N TYR A 429 5.88 -21.95 -0.64
CA TYR A 429 4.93 -20.89 -0.31
C TYR A 429 5.21 -19.69 -1.20
N MET A 430 4.20 -19.24 -1.94
CA MET A 430 4.33 -18.15 -2.89
C MET A 430 3.32 -17.03 -2.60
N GLN A 431 3.72 -15.80 -2.90
CA GLN A 431 2.87 -14.62 -2.86
C GLN A 431 3.27 -13.63 -3.94
N ALA A 432 2.30 -12.87 -4.47
CA ALA A 432 2.59 -11.76 -5.36
C ALA A 432 3.27 -10.63 -4.57
N ALA A 433 4.40 -10.13 -5.07
CA ALA A 433 5.09 -9.01 -4.45
C ALA A 433 4.22 -7.75 -4.54
N GLN A 434 4.02 -7.07 -3.42
CA GLN A 434 3.25 -5.84 -3.33
C GLN A 434 4.19 -4.63 -3.28
N ASP A 435 3.75 -3.48 -3.83
CA ASP A 435 4.52 -2.24 -3.73
C ASP A 435 4.48 -1.65 -2.33
N ILE A 436 3.33 -1.80 -1.65
CA ILE A 436 3.15 -1.38 -0.27
C ILE A 436 3.15 -2.62 0.62
N THR A 437 4.19 -2.75 1.45
CA THR A 437 4.30 -3.79 2.47
C THR A 437 4.41 -3.13 3.83
N ILE A 438 3.59 -3.59 4.78
CA ILE A 438 3.59 -3.08 6.15
C ILE A 438 4.12 -4.17 7.07
N GLY A 439 5.08 -3.82 7.91
CA GLY A 439 5.76 -4.72 8.82
C GLY A 439 7.19 -5.03 8.38
N SER A 440 8.04 -5.33 9.37
CA SER A 440 9.46 -5.62 9.17
C SER A 440 9.75 -7.12 9.15
N ARG A 441 8.84 -7.95 9.67
CA ARG A 441 9.04 -9.40 9.78
C ARG A 441 8.74 -10.07 8.45
N LEU A 442 9.73 -10.78 7.92
CA LEU A 442 9.55 -11.63 6.76
C LEU A 442 8.81 -12.91 7.18
N SER A 443 7.85 -13.34 6.37
CA SER A 443 7.09 -14.56 6.58
C SER A 443 6.93 -15.36 5.29
N LYS A 444 6.55 -16.62 5.43
CA LYS A 444 6.34 -17.54 4.30
C LYS A 444 5.16 -17.08 3.41
N THR A 445 4.15 -16.42 4.01
CA THR A 445 2.95 -15.92 3.35
C THR A 445 2.58 -14.51 3.82
N GLN A 446 1.59 -13.87 3.22
CA GLN A 446 1.37 -12.41 3.28
C GLN A 446 0.84 -11.89 4.63
N TYR A 447 -0.05 -12.64 5.29
CA TYR A 447 -0.71 -12.20 6.52
C TYR A 447 -0.19 -12.99 7.70
N GLN A 448 -0.04 -12.35 8.86
CA GLN A 448 0.67 -12.91 10.01
C GLN A 448 -0.19 -12.81 11.27
N PHE A 449 -0.19 -13.88 12.04
CA PHE A 449 -0.82 -13.98 13.35
C PHE A 449 0.16 -14.63 14.33
N THR A 450 0.58 -13.90 15.37
CA THR A 450 1.63 -14.33 16.29
C THR A 450 1.03 -14.69 17.65
N LEU A 451 1.49 -15.82 18.16
CA LEU A 451 1.28 -16.27 19.54
C LEU A 451 2.58 -16.03 20.32
N VAL A 452 2.45 -15.59 21.55
CA VAL A 452 3.58 -15.31 22.45
C VAL A 452 3.27 -15.90 23.80
N ASP A 453 4.23 -16.63 24.39
CA ASP A 453 4.12 -17.21 25.73
C ASP A 453 5.50 -17.25 26.39
N ILE A 454 5.53 -17.38 27.71
CA ILE A 454 6.73 -17.62 28.50
C ILE A 454 7.12 -19.10 28.41
N ASP A 455 6.13 -20.02 28.39
CA ASP A 455 6.37 -21.45 28.26
C ASP A 455 6.36 -21.87 26.78
N GLN A 456 7.54 -22.21 26.28
CA GLN A 456 7.69 -22.65 24.90
C GLN A 456 6.96 -23.97 24.59
N SER A 457 6.81 -24.86 25.58
CA SER A 457 6.14 -26.14 25.38
C SER A 457 4.66 -25.96 25.20
N GLU A 458 4.05 -25.09 26.03
CA GLU A 458 2.63 -24.71 25.92
C GLU A 458 2.37 -23.98 24.62
N LEU A 459 3.23 -22.99 24.29
CA LEU A 459 3.18 -22.24 23.05
C LEU A 459 3.20 -23.17 21.81
N ASN A 460 4.14 -24.09 21.77
CA ASN A 460 4.31 -25.02 20.64
C ASN A 460 3.08 -25.93 20.46
N PHE A 461 2.53 -26.42 21.56
CA PHE A 461 1.35 -27.29 21.54
C PHE A 461 0.11 -26.57 20.98
N TYR A 462 -0.17 -25.37 21.47
CA TYR A 462 -1.34 -24.63 21.02
C TYR A 462 -1.15 -24.02 19.63
N ALA A 463 0.07 -23.63 19.24
CA ALA A 463 0.38 -23.18 17.91
C ALA A 463 0.09 -24.25 16.84
N GLN A 464 0.50 -25.52 17.11
CA GLN A 464 0.21 -26.63 16.20
C GLN A 464 -1.31 -26.90 16.09
N LYS A 465 -2.04 -26.88 17.22
CA LYS A 465 -3.51 -27.04 17.20
C LYS A 465 -4.21 -25.93 16.42
N LEU A 466 -3.73 -24.67 16.63
CA LEU A 466 -4.31 -23.55 15.90
C LEU A 466 -3.97 -23.63 14.41
N MET A 467 -2.73 -23.98 14.07
CA MET A 467 -2.30 -24.18 12.68
C MET A 467 -3.19 -25.20 11.96
N ALA A 468 -3.43 -26.38 12.56
CA ALA A 468 -4.31 -27.40 11.98
C ALA A 468 -5.72 -26.86 11.76
N LYS A 469 -6.26 -26.12 12.73
CA LYS A 469 -7.60 -25.52 12.61
C LYS A 469 -7.65 -24.42 11.53
N LEU A 470 -6.57 -23.62 11.37
CA LEU A 470 -6.50 -22.60 10.32
C LEU A 470 -6.39 -23.21 8.92
N GLN A 471 -5.77 -24.38 8.76
CA GLN A 471 -5.68 -25.09 7.49
C GLN A 471 -7.03 -25.55 6.95
N ASP A 472 -8.01 -25.78 7.84
CA ASP A 472 -9.36 -26.20 7.48
C ASP A 472 -10.30 -25.01 7.15
N LEU A 473 -9.85 -23.76 7.32
CA LEU A 473 -10.68 -22.59 7.06
C LEU A 473 -10.76 -22.27 5.56
N PRO A 474 -11.95 -22.15 4.98
CA PRO A 474 -12.11 -21.90 3.54
C PRO A 474 -11.65 -20.50 3.12
N GLU A 475 -11.51 -19.56 4.05
CA GLU A 475 -11.05 -18.21 3.78
C GLU A 475 -9.52 -18.12 3.61
N LEU A 476 -8.79 -19.16 4.03
CA LEU A 476 -7.34 -19.17 4.09
C LEU A 476 -6.74 -20.16 3.09
N THR A 477 -5.55 -19.83 2.61
CA THR A 477 -4.73 -20.74 1.80
C THR A 477 -3.26 -20.59 2.16
N ALA A 478 -2.45 -21.60 1.84
CA ALA A 478 -1.02 -21.61 2.11
C ALA A 478 -0.68 -21.25 3.57
N VAL A 479 -1.43 -21.83 4.53
CA VAL A 479 -1.17 -21.64 5.96
C VAL A 479 0.18 -22.24 6.32
N ALA A 480 1.07 -21.45 6.90
CA ALA A 480 2.43 -21.81 7.27
C ALA A 480 2.74 -21.33 8.69
N SER A 481 3.73 -21.96 9.30
CA SER A 481 4.30 -21.56 10.60
C SER A 481 5.77 -21.19 10.43
N ASP A 482 6.26 -20.29 11.27
CA ASP A 482 7.69 -20.08 11.48
C ASP A 482 8.28 -21.04 12.55
N GLN A 483 7.43 -21.88 13.13
CA GLN A 483 7.87 -23.00 13.96
C GLN A 483 8.26 -24.15 13.04
N GLU A 484 9.56 -24.41 12.98
CA GLU A 484 10.08 -25.60 12.30
C GLU A 484 9.81 -26.86 13.13
N ALA A 485 9.55 -27.98 12.44
CA ALA A 485 9.53 -29.27 13.12
C ALA A 485 10.91 -29.56 13.74
N PRO A 486 10.97 -30.23 14.91
CA PRO A 486 12.26 -30.56 15.50
C PRO A 486 13.11 -31.38 14.54
N GLY A 487 14.35 -30.91 14.30
CA GLY A 487 15.33 -31.63 13.51
C GLY A 487 15.96 -32.79 14.30
N ARG A 488 16.36 -33.82 13.58
CA ARG A 488 17.15 -34.91 14.19
C ARG A 488 18.53 -34.39 14.52
N THR A 489 18.97 -34.61 15.76
CA THR A 489 20.30 -34.29 16.22
C THR A 489 20.98 -35.52 16.79
N LEU A 490 22.28 -35.44 16.92
CA LEU A 490 23.09 -36.44 17.62
C LEU A 490 23.61 -35.79 18.90
N ALA A 491 23.03 -36.20 20.04
CA ALA A 491 23.44 -35.68 21.31
C ALA A 491 24.71 -36.41 21.75
N ILE A 492 25.78 -35.65 22.04
CA ILE A 492 27.05 -36.15 22.54
C ILE A 492 27.02 -35.99 24.06
N GLN A 493 27.01 -37.10 24.77
CA GLN A 493 27.09 -37.12 26.23
C GLN A 493 28.52 -37.46 26.66
N ILE A 494 29.22 -36.46 27.20
CA ILE A 494 30.60 -36.59 27.64
C ILE A 494 30.63 -37.36 28.98
N ASP A 495 31.36 -38.47 29.04
CA ASP A 495 31.71 -39.13 30.28
C ASP A 495 32.86 -38.35 30.95
N ARG A 496 32.49 -37.42 31.82
CA ARG A 496 33.45 -36.52 32.48
C ARG A 496 34.49 -37.26 33.33
N PRO A 497 34.13 -38.30 34.10
CA PRO A 497 35.12 -39.14 34.80
C PRO A 497 36.11 -39.85 33.85
N ALA A 498 35.62 -40.45 32.77
CA ALA A 498 36.48 -41.10 31.78
C ALA A 498 37.41 -40.09 31.06
N ALA A 499 36.87 -38.95 30.66
CA ALA A 499 37.67 -37.89 30.04
C ALA A 499 38.76 -37.35 30.98
N ALA A 500 38.44 -37.18 32.27
CA ALA A 500 39.38 -36.69 33.28
C ALA A 500 40.55 -37.65 33.49
N LEU A 501 40.35 -38.97 33.37
CA LEU A 501 41.46 -39.98 33.50
C LEU A 501 42.54 -39.75 32.42
N PHE A 502 42.13 -39.23 31.26
CA PHE A 502 43.04 -38.87 30.16
C PHE A 502 43.47 -37.40 30.18
N GLY A 503 43.03 -36.60 31.16
CA GLY A 503 43.30 -35.16 31.22
C GLY A 503 42.60 -34.37 30.09
N ILE A 504 41.51 -34.90 29.54
CA ILE A 504 40.74 -34.25 28.47
C ILE A 504 39.62 -33.41 29.09
N THR A 505 39.57 -32.14 28.70
CA THR A 505 38.51 -31.21 29.11
C THR A 505 37.35 -31.21 28.11
N PRO A 506 36.12 -30.81 28.52
CA PRO A 506 35.05 -30.62 27.57
C PRO A 506 35.42 -29.63 26.43
N ALA A 507 36.13 -28.55 26.76
CA ALA A 507 36.58 -27.60 25.75
C ALA A 507 37.49 -28.23 24.68
N THR A 508 38.38 -29.20 25.10
CA THR A 508 39.22 -29.92 24.12
C THR A 508 38.38 -30.78 23.17
N ILE A 509 37.29 -31.37 23.68
CA ILE A 509 36.37 -32.16 22.86
C ILE A 509 35.62 -31.23 21.88
N ASP A 510 35.09 -30.11 22.38
CA ASP A 510 34.36 -29.13 21.60
C ASP A 510 35.25 -28.52 20.48
N ASP A 511 36.49 -28.15 20.80
CA ASP A 511 37.48 -27.67 19.84
C ASP A 511 37.79 -28.72 18.76
N THR A 512 37.97 -30.00 19.15
CA THR A 512 38.22 -31.09 18.19
C THR A 512 37.03 -31.30 17.23
N LEU A 513 35.80 -31.25 17.75
CA LEU A 513 34.60 -31.39 16.95
C LEU A 513 34.39 -30.17 16.04
N TYR A 514 34.72 -28.96 16.52
CA TYR A 514 34.65 -27.74 15.72
C TYR A 514 35.69 -27.77 14.59
N ASP A 515 36.92 -28.22 14.86
CA ASP A 515 37.97 -28.42 13.85
C ASP A 515 37.55 -29.42 12.76
N ALA A 516 36.81 -30.47 13.17
CA ALA A 516 36.41 -31.52 12.25
C ALA A 516 35.19 -31.19 11.41
N PHE A 517 34.17 -30.57 11.99
CA PHE A 517 32.83 -30.45 11.37
C PHE A 517 32.27 -29.01 11.32
N GLY A 518 32.91 -28.06 12.03
CA GLY A 518 32.37 -26.72 12.21
C GLY A 518 32.88 -25.69 11.21
N GLN A 519 33.59 -26.08 10.15
CA GLN A 519 34.20 -25.16 9.17
C GLN A 519 35.01 -24.05 9.86
N ARG A 520 35.95 -24.43 10.72
CA ARG A 520 36.69 -23.48 11.55
C ARG A 520 37.59 -22.57 10.73
N HIS A 521 37.41 -21.28 10.86
CA HIS A 521 38.32 -20.28 10.27
C HIS A 521 39.61 -20.23 11.06
N ILE A 522 40.69 -20.78 10.50
CA ILE A 522 41.99 -20.86 11.15
C ILE A 522 42.96 -19.72 10.80
N ALA A 523 42.79 -19.13 9.62
CA ALA A 523 43.60 -17.99 9.17
C ALA A 523 42.85 -17.15 8.14
N ARG A 524 43.41 -15.98 7.83
CA ARG A 524 42.95 -15.11 6.75
C ARG A 524 44.10 -14.78 5.80
N ILE A 525 43.82 -14.80 4.51
CA ILE A 525 44.71 -14.38 3.45
C ILE A 525 44.28 -12.98 3.01
N TYR A 526 45.16 -12.00 3.16
CA TYR A 526 44.89 -10.62 2.74
C TYR A 526 45.50 -10.37 1.37
N THR A 527 44.67 -9.89 0.47
CA THR A 527 45.11 -9.46 -0.87
C THR A 527 44.83 -7.96 -1.06
N ALA A 528 45.27 -7.36 -2.15
CA ALA A 528 45.03 -5.96 -2.45
C ALA A 528 43.54 -5.61 -2.63
N LEU A 529 42.68 -6.59 -2.96
CA LEU A 529 41.28 -6.38 -3.29
C LEU A 529 40.31 -6.97 -2.28
N ASN A 530 40.73 -8.05 -1.56
CA ASN A 530 39.81 -8.80 -0.70
C ASN A 530 40.59 -9.60 0.37
N GLU A 531 39.87 -10.11 1.37
CA GLU A 531 40.36 -11.13 2.30
C GLU A 531 39.67 -12.47 2.02
N TYR A 532 40.44 -13.55 2.24
CA TYR A 532 39.93 -14.91 2.07
C TYR A 532 40.20 -15.70 3.35
N TYR A 533 39.22 -16.55 3.72
CA TYR A 533 39.36 -17.41 4.90
C TYR A 533 40.07 -18.73 4.55
N VAL A 534 40.93 -19.18 5.45
CA VAL A 534 41.44 -20.54 5.44
C VAL A 534 40.58 -21.33 6.40
N ILE A 535 39.89 -22.33 5.85
CA ILE A 535 38.89 -23.13 6.57
C ILE A 535 39.44 -24.54 6.81
N LEU A 536 39.38 -24.99 8.07
CA LEU A 536 39.72 -26.34 8.47
C LEU A 536 38.48 -27.19 8.62
N GLU A 537 38.47 -28.34 7.98
CA GLU A 537 37.42 -29.36 8.13
C GLU A 537 37.94 -30.73 7.77
N VAL A 538 37.29 -31.78 8.25
CA VAL A 538 37.52 -33.14 7.83
C VAL A 538 37.04 -33.32 6.40
N ASN A 539 37.80 -34.08 5.60
CA ASN A 539 37.39 -34.34 4.20
C ASN A 539 35.95 -34.84 4.12
N PRO A 540 35.11 -34.30 3.25
CA PRO A 540 33.67 -34.60 3.14
C PRO A 540 33.31 -36.09 3.09
N GLN A 541 34.18 -36.91 2.49
CA GLN A 541 33.97 -38.37 2.47
C GLN A 541 33.92 -39.01 3.85
N TYR A 542 34.51 -38.37 4.89
CA TYR A 542 34.52 -38.83 6.27
C TYR A 542 33.47 -38.14 7.15
N GLN A 543 32.67 -37.27 6.61
CA GLN A 543 31.58 -36.57 7.32
C GLN A 543 30.25 -37.32 7.17
N LEU A 544 30.19 -38.42 6.45
CA LEU A 544 28.95 -39.11 6.07
C LEU A 544 28.41 -39.94 7.26
N GLY A 545 27.30 -39.43 7.82
CA GLY A 545 26.50 -40.09 8.83
C GLY A 545 27.12 -40.17 10.23
N PRO A 546 26.35 -40.66 11.23
CA PRO A 546 26.79 -40.72 12.63
C PRO A 546 28.08 -41.52 12.88
N ASN A 547 28.39 -42.49 12.04
CA ASN A 547 29.59 -43.30 12.14
C ASN A 547 30.89 -42.51 11.92
N ALA A 548 30.81 -41.30 11.34
CA ALA A 548 31.94 -40.41 11.20
C ALA A 548 32.61 -40.07 12.56
N LEU A 549 31.76 -39.87 13.59
CA LEU A 549 32.23 -39.55 14.94
C LEU A 549 33.01 -40.65 15.61
N GLN A 550 32.87 -41.91 15.22
CA GLN A 550 33.66 -43.04 15.74
C GLN A 550 35.14 -42.98 15.33
N ARG A 551 35.45 -42.19 14.32
CA ARG A 551 36.82 -42.00 13.77
C ARG A 551 37.51 -40.76 14.32
N ILE A 552 36.86 -40.02 15.21
CA ILE A 552 37.42 -38.83 15.81
C ILE A 552 38.23 -39.21 17.04
N TYR A 553 39.41 -38.66 17.12
CA TYR A 553 40.33 -38.81 18.23
C TYR A 553 40.58 -37.46 18.88
N VAL A 554 40.60 -37.46 20.20
CA VAL A 554 40.85 -36.25 21.00
C VAL A 554 42.25 -36.37 21.62
N LEU A 555 43.05 -35.32 21.54
CA LEU A 555 44.38 -35.29 22.09
C LEU A 555 44.32 -35.12 23.61
N SER A 556 44.92 -36.07 24.35
CA SER A 556 45.06 -35.98 25.80
C SER A 556 46.26 -35.10 26.22
N GLN A 557 46.30 -34.69 27.48
CA GLN A 557 47.42 -33.90 28.00
C GLN A 557 48.76 -34.66 27.90
N ASN A 558 48.73 -36.00 27.89
CA ASN A 558 49.93 -36.85 27.75
C ASN A 558 50.25 -37.10 26.26
N SER A 559 49.75 -36.29 25.32
CA SER A 559 49.96 -36.45 23.89
C SER A 559 49.52 -37.81 23.31
N THR A 560 48.58 -38.49 23.97
CA THR A 560 47.95 -39.72 23.51
C THR A 560 46.63 -39.39 22.78
N MET A 561 46.40 -40.03 21.65
CA MET A 561 45.16 -39.91 20.89
C MET A 561 44.10 -40.86 21.47
N VAL A 562 43.03 -40.35 22.05
CA VAL A 562 41.95 -41.11 22.66
C VAL A 562 40.72 -41.06 21.73
N PRO A 563 40.17 -42.21 21.32
CA PRO A 563 38.93 -42.22 20.52
C PRO A 563 37.81 -41.52 21.27
N LEU A 564 37.05 -40.67 20.60
CA LEU A 564 35.89 -39.97 21.18
C LEU A 564 34.89 -40.95 21.82
N SER A 565 34.72 -42.13 21.25
CA SER A 565 33.84 -43.20 21.74
C SER A 565 34.21 -43.77 23.11
N GLN A 566 35.45 -43.55 23.62
CA GLN A 566 35.86 -43.94 24.95
C GLN A 566 35.52 -42.93 26.05
N ILE A 567 35.29 -41.70 25.66
CA ILE A 567 35.04 -40.55 26.57
C ILE A 567 33.71 -39.88 26.35
N ALA A 568 32.92 -40.32 25.34
CA ALA A 568 31.59 -39.82 25.08
C ALA A 568 30.70 -40.89 24.46
N SER A 569 29.40 -40.82 24.73
CA SER A 569 28.37 -41.64 24.13
C SER A 569 27.51 -40.81 23.22
N LEU A 570 27.04 -41.42 22.14
CA LEU A 570 26.22 -40.78 21.11
C LEU A 570 24.78 -41.30 21.20
N SER A 571 23.83 -40.44 21.30
CA SER A 571 22.39 -40.80 21.30
C SER A 571 21.59 -39.94 20.30
N PRO A 572 20.69 -40.56 19.52
CA PRO A 572 19.75 -39.79 18.69
C PRO A 572 18.90 -38.91 19.59
N ALA A 573 18.77 -37.67 19.23
CA ALA A 573 17.89 -36.70 19.89
C ALA A 573 17.12 -35.89 18.85
N VAL A 574 16.20 -35.05 19.28
CA VAL A 574 15.50 -34.07 18.46
C VAL A 574 15.61 -32.73 19.15
N THR A 575 15.85 -31.70 18.38
CA THR A 575 15.92 -30.33 18.91
C THR A 575 15.29 -29.35 17.96
N PRO A 576 14.68 -28.28 18.45
CA PRO A 576 14.20 -27.20 17.58
C PRO A 576 15.35 -26.61 16.77
N ILE A 577 15.16 -26.44 15.48
CA ILE A 577 16.16 -25.81 14.61
C ILE A 577 16.18 -24.30 14.83
N VAL A 578 14.99 -23.71 15.08
CA VAL A 578 14.79 -22.27 15.30
C VAL A 578 13.89 -22.05 16.51
N VAL A 579 14.25 -21.07 17.32
CA VAL A 579 13.42 -20.52 18.37
C VAL A 579 13.22 -19.03 18.09
N ASN A 580 11.99 -18.66 17.75
CA ASN A 580 11.63 -17.28 17.44
C ASN A 580 11.22 -16.54 18.70
N HIS A 581 11.56 -15.26 18.78
CA HIS A 581 11.17 -14.38 19.88
C HIS A 581 10.47 -13.13 19.34
N GLN A 582 9.51 -12.64 20.11
CA GLN A 582 8.92 -11.33 19.92
C GLN A 582 9.13 -10.50 21.20
N GLY A 583 9.92 -9.44 21.08
CA GLY A 583 10.49 -8.82 22.28
C GLY A 583 11.42 -9.81 22.99
N GLN A 584 11.15 -10.08 24.24
CA GLN A 584 11.94 -11.01 25.08
C GLN A 584 11.29 -12.38 25.26
N PHE A 585 10.14 -12.63 24.63
CA PHE A 585 9.35 -13.84 24.84
C PHE A 585 9.40 -14.77 23.64
N PRO A 586 9.40 -16.09 23.86
CA PRO A 586 9.21 -17.04 22.76
C PRO A 586 7.93 -16.76 21.98
N SER A 587 7.99 -16.90 20.68
CA SER A 587 6.85 -16.61 19.80
C SER A 587 6.75 -17.60 18.64
N VAL A 588 5.52 -17.88 18.23
CA VAL A 588 5.22 -18.62 17.01
C VAL A 588 4.33 -17.75 16.13
N THR A 589 4.74 -17.54 14.89
CA THR A 589 3.96 -16.81 13.90
C THR A 589 3.37 -17.74 12.88
N LEU A 590 2.05 -17.81 12.88
CA LEU A 590 1.27 -18.46 11.82
C LEU A 590 1.03 -17.44 10.72
N SER A 591 1.32 -17.80 9.49
CA SER A 591 1.11 -16.94 8.34
C SER A 591 0.23 -17.62 7.30
N PHE A 592 -0.51 -16.83 6.52
CA PHE A 592 -1.46 -17.34 5.54
C PHE A 592 -1.63 -16.36 4.38
N ASN A 593 -2.11 -16.88 3.26
CA ASN A 593 -2.66 -16.09 2.15
C ASN A 593 -4.19 -16.17 2.18
N LEU A 594 -4.85 -15.25 1.49
CA LEU A 594 -6.30 -15.31 1.32
C LEU A 594 -6.65 -16.34 0.25
N ALA A 595 -7.73 -17.07 0.46
CA ALA A 595 -8.34 -17.90 -0.59
C ALA A 595 -8.88 -17.01 -1.72
N PRO A 596 -9.03 -17.51 -2.95
CA PRO A 596 -9.72 -16.78 -4.01
C PRO A 596 -11.07 -16.26 -3.50
N ASP A 597 -11.39 -15.01 -3.80
CA ASP A 597 -12.62 -14.32 -3.39
C ASP A 597 -12.78 -14.06 -1.87
N ALA A 598 -11.85 -14.49 -1.03
CA ALA A 598 -11.84 -14.17 0.39
C ALA A 598 -11.29 -12.77 0.63
N THR A 599 -11.86 -12.09 1.65
CA THR A 599 -11.36 -10.78 2.08
C THR A 599 -10.59 -10.89 3.38
N ILE A 600 -9.68 -9.95 3.62
CA ILE A 600 -8.93 -9.91 4.89
C ILE A 600 -9.86 -9.76 6.10
N GLY A 601 -10.98 -9.06 5.96
CA GLY A 601 -11.97 -8.93 7.03
C GLY A 601 -12.60 -10.26 7.41
N ALA A 602 -12.95 -11.10 6.41
CA ALA A 602 -13.46 -12.45 6.63
C ALA A 602 -12.37 -13.33 7.28
N ALA A 603 -11.16 -13.30 6.73
CA ALA A 603 -10.03 -14.07 7.24
C ALA A 603 -9.68 -13.72 8.70
N VAL A 604 -9.57 -12.42 9.04
CA VAL A 604 -9.32 -11.97 10.42
C VAL A 604 -10.43 -12.45 11.37
N SER A 605 -11.68 -12.34 10.95
CA SER A 605 -12.82 -12.81 11.75
C SER A 605 -12.81 -14.33 11.95
N ALA A 606 -12.46 -15.09 10.91
CA ALA A 606 -12.34 -16.56 10.97
C ALA A 606 -11.18 -16.98 11.89
N VAL A 607 -10.00 -16.35 11.78
CA VAL A 607 -8.85 -16.60 12.67
C VAL A 607 -9.20 -16.30 14.12
N GLN A 608 -9.83 -15.15 14.40
CA GLN A 608 -10.27 -14.80 15.75
C GLN A 608 -11.31 -15.78 16.31
N LYS A 609 -12.23 -16.27 15.46
CA LYS A 609 -13.19 -17.28 15.86
C LYS A 609 -12.48 -18.60 16.18
N ALA A 610 -11.58 -19.07 15.31
CA ALA A 610 -10.80 -20.27 15.52
C ALA A 610 -9.97 -20.21 16.82
N THR A 611 -9.39 -19.04 17.13
CA THR A 611 -8.63 -18.78 18.36
C THR A 611 -9.54 -18.86 19.60
N ARG A 612 -10.72 -18.22 19.58
CA ARG A 612 -11.68 -18.31 20.69
C ARG A 612 -12.17 -19.73 20.92
N ASP A 613 -12.49 -20.46 19.84
CA ASP A 613 -13.00 -21.83 19.91
C ASP A 613 -11.96 -22.83 20.46
N LEU A 614 -10.68 -22.50 20.40
CA LEU A 614 -9.59 -23.31 20.98
C LEU A 614 -9.40 -23.09 22.48
N HIS A 615 -10.03 -22.06 23.07
CA HIS A 615 -9.89 -21.72 24.49
C HIS A 615 -8.42 -21.68 24.93
N LEU A 616 -7.62 -20.83 24.25
CA LEU A 616 -6.21 -20.69 24.59
C LEU A 616 -6.02 -20.29 26.07
N PRO A 617 -4.96 -20.79 26.73
CA PRO A 617 -4.62 -20.36 28.07
C PRO A 617 -4.41 -18.84 28.14
N PRO A 618 -4.73 -18.19 29.28
CA PRO A 618 -4.52 -16.75 29.44
C PRO A 618 -3.05 -16.30 29.34
N SER A 619 -2.08 -17.23 29.51
CA SER A 619 -0.65 -17.02 29.32
C SER A 619 -0.32 -16.67 27.87
N ILE A 620 -1.05 -17.25 26.90
CA ILE A 620 -0.79 -17.07 25.46
C ILE A 620 -1.40 -15.75 24.98
N ALA A 621 -0.55 -14.77 24.75
CA ALA A 621 -0.95 -13.54 24.08
C ALA A 621 -0.98 -13.72 22.56
N THR A 622 -2.03 -13.22 21.91
CA THR A 622 -2.17 -13.32 20.45
C THR A 622 -2.31 -11.94 19.81
N SER A 623 -1.67 -11.75 18.66
CA SER A 623 -1.76 -10.51 17.91
C SER A 623 -1.59 -10.72 16.41
N PHE A 624 -2.33 -9.94 15.60
CA PHE A 624 -2.02 -9.83 14.19
C PHE A 624 -0.80 -8.94 13.99
N GLN A 625 0.00 -9.23 12.95
CA GLN A 625 1.19 -8.47 12.59
C GLN A 625 1.10 -7.99 11.14
N GLY A 626 1.95 -7.00 10.82
CA GLY A 626 2.08 -6.50 9.44
C GLY A 626 0.77 -5.96 8.85
N ASN A 627 0.44 -6.41 7.65
CA ASN A 627 -0.76 -5.97 6.92
C ASN A 627 -2.06 -6.25 7.67
N ALA A 628 -2.15 -7.36 8.40
CA ALA A 628 -3.35 -7.72 9.16
C ALA A 628 -3.54 -6.81 10.39
N GLN A 629 -2.47 -6.44 11.08
CA GLN A 629 -2.49 -5.47 12.17
C GLN A 629 -2.90 -4.09 11.68
N ALA A 630 -2.30 -3.64 10.58
CA ALA A 630 -2.62 -2.34 9.99
C ALA A 630 -4.07 -2.27 9.51
N PHE A 631 -4.61 -3.38 8.96
CA PHE A 631 -6.02 -3.51 8.64
C PHE A 631 -6.91 -3.33 9.87
N GLN A 632 -6.65 -4.04 10.97
CA GLN A 632 -7.44 -3.91 12.20
C GLN A 632 -7.41 -2.48 12.74
N SER A 633 -6.23 -1.86 12.79
CA SER A 633 -6.07 -0.47 13.22
C SER A 633 -6.83 0.49 12.31
N SER A 634 -6.78 0.29 10.99
CA SER A 634 -7.52 1.10 10.02
C SER A 634 -9.03 0.94 10.18
N LEU A 635 -9.51 -0.29 10.37
CA LEU A 635 -10.94 -0.56 10.54
C LEU A 635 -11.50 0.10 11.81
N SER A 636 -10.75 0.09 12.91
CA SER A 636 -11.17 0.73 14.17
C SER A 636 -11.16 2.25 14.09
N THR A 637 -10.28 2.85 13.29
CA THR A 637 -10.17 4.31 13.14
C THR A 637 -11.10 4.90 12.06
N THR A 638 -11.61 4.09 11.14
CA THR A 638 -12.44 4.56 10.02
C THR A 638 -13.76 5.23 10.46
N PRO A 639 -14.60 4.65 11.35
CA PRO A 639 -15.85 5.29 11.77
C PRO A 639 -15.62 6.63 12.47
N PRO A 640 -14.73 6.77 13.47
CA PRO A 640 -14.43 8.07 14.08
C PRO A 640 -13.87 9.08 13.07
N LEU A 641 -13.12 8.65 12.07
CA LEU A 641 -12.59 9.52 11.03
C LEU A 641 -13.71 10.13 10.16
N ILE A 642 -14.67 9.31 9.72
CA ILE A 642 -15.84 9.79 8.95
C ILE A 642 -16.67 10.76 9.81
N LEU A 643 -16.90 10.43 11.07
CA LEU A 643 -17.62 11.32 12.00
C LEU A 643 -16.87 12.64 12.20
N ALA A 644 -15.55 12.60 12.36
CA ALA A 644 -14.72 13.80 12.49
C ALA A 644 -14.78 14.68 11.22
N ALA A 645 -14.79 14.05 10.03
CA ALA A 645 -14.95 14.78 8.76
C ALA A 645 -16.30 15.48 8.67
N LEU A 646 -17.38 14.77 9.01
CA LEU A 646 -18.72 15.35 9.05
C LEU A 646 -18.82 16.49 10.07
N PHE A 647 -18.21 16.33 11.24
CA PHE A 647 -18.20 17.34 12.29
C PHE A 647 -17.39 18.58 11.91
N ALA A 648 -16.20 18.40 11.31
CA ALA A 648 -15.39 19.51 10.80
C ALA A 648 -16.15 20.33 9.75
N VAL A 649 -16.80 19.64 8.80
CA VAL A 649 -17.64 20.29 7.80
C VAL A 649 -18.82 21.00 8.42
N TYR A 650 -19.49 20.39 9.40
CA TYR A 650 -20.61 21.02 10.12
C TYR A 650 -20.21 22.32 10.79
N ILE A 651 -19.07 22.33 11.51
CA ILE A 651 -18.57 23.54 12.19
C ILE A 651 -18.26 24.64 11.17
N ILE A 652 -17.53 24.33 10.10
CA ILE A 652 -17.14 25.31 9.09
C ILE A 652 -18.36 25.90 8.38
N LEU A 653 -19.30 25.05 7.98
CA LEU A 653 -20.54 25.53 7.36
C LEU A 653 -21.37 26.34 8.38
N GLY A 654 -21.39 25.94 9.66
CA GLY A 654 -22.04 26.68 10.73
C GLY A 654 -21.49 28.09 10.90
N MET A 655 -20.16 28.24 10.83
CA MET A 655 -19.49 29.55 10.86
C MET A 655 -19.76 30.38 9.60
N LEU A 656 -19.72 29.76 8.42
CA LEU A 656 -19.92 30.46 7.15
C LEU A 656 -21.37 30.96 6.96
N TYR A 657 -22.35 30.16 7.40
CA TYR A 657 -23.78 30.51 7.26
C TYR A 657 -24.38 31.18 8.50
N GLU A 658 -23.60 31.37 9.56
CA GLU A 658 -24.08 31.90 10.85
C GLU A 658 -25.36 31.17 11.33
N SER A 659 -25.43 29.87 11.07
CA SER A 659 -26.63 29.04 11.29
C SER A 659 -26.25 27.63 11.70
N THR A 660 -27.00 27.07 12.63
CA THR A 660 -26.85 25.66 13.04
C THR A 660 -27.69 24.69 12.21
N ILE A 661 -28.63 25.20 11.43
CA ILE A 661 -29.64 24.40 10.71
C ILE A 661 -29.25 24.18 9.25
N HIS A 662 -28.78 25.20 8.56
CA HIS A 662 -28.39 25.10 7.14
C HIS A 662 -27.26 24.11 6.90
N PRO A 663 -26.24 23.97 7.79
CA PRO A 663 -25.27 22.88 7.68
C PRO A 663 -25.89 21.49 7.65
N LEU A 664 -26.92 21.24 8.48
CA LEU A 664 -27.61 19.94 8.48
C LEU A 664 -28.34 19.67 7.15
N THR A 665 -28.91 20.71 6.55
CA THR A 665 -29.53 20.62 5.22
C THR A 665 -28.51 20.17 4.18
N ILE A 666 -27.32 20.78 4.18
CA ILE A 666 -26.23 20.46 3.26
C ILE A 666 -25.70 19.05 3.51
N LEU A 667 -25.46 18.68 4.78
CA LEU A 667 -24.97 17.36 5.16
C LEU A 667 -25.97 16.24 4.84
N SER A 668 -27.26 16.53 4.77
CA SER A 668 -28.29 15.54 4.39
C SER A 668 -28.14 14.98 2.97
N THR A 669 -27.36 15.65 2.12
CA THR A 669 -27.06 15.19 0.75
C THR A 669 -26.06 14.03 0.71
N LEU A 670 -25.23 13.87 1.75
CA LEU A 670 -24.08 12.96 1.77
C LEU A 670 -24.43 11.47 1.76
N PRO A 671 -25.47 10.97 2.45
CA PRO A 671 -25.83 9.56 2.44
C PRO A 671 -26.10 9.01 1.04
N SER A 672 -26.61 9.82 0.12
CA SER A 672 -26.87 9.42 -1.27
C SER A 672 -25.60 9.06 -2.03
N ALA A 673 -24.51 9.80 -1.79
CA ALA A 673 -23.20 9.52 -2.37
C ALA A 673 -22.57 8.27 -1.75
N GLY A 674 -22.69 8.12 -0.43
CA GLY A 674 -22.24 6.91 0.26
C GLY A 674 -22.95 5.67 -0.26
N LEU A 675 -24.27 5.74 -0.45
CA LEU A 675 -25.05 4.64 -1.02
C LEU A 675 -24.53 4.26 -2.41
N GLY A 676 -24.37 5.25 -3.30
CA GLY A 676 -23.88 5.02 -4.66
C GLY A 676 -22.50 4.37 -4.69
N ALA A 677 -21.56 4.83 -3.86
CA ALA A 677 -20.23 4.27 -3.75
C ALA A 677 -20.26 2.80 -3.26
N LEU A 678 -20.99 2.52 -2.18
CA LEU A 678 -21.07 1.18 -1.59
C LEU A 678 -21.77 0.18 -2.51
N VAL A 679 -22.88 0.58 -3.13
CA VAL A 679 -23.61 -0.27 -4.09
C VAL A 679 -22.75 -0.57 -5.32
N THR A 680 -22.03 0.40 -5.85
CA THR A 680 -21.17 0.19 -7.02
C THR A 680 -20.02 -0.78 -6.69
N LEU A 681 -19.35 -0.61 -5.55
CA LEU A 681 -18.31 -1.53 -5.11
C LEU A 681 -18.86 -2.97 -4.94
N LEU A 682 -20.05 -3.11 -4.33
CA LEU A 682 -20.70 -4.40 -4.13
C LEU A 682 -21.08 -5.08 -5.45
N LEU A 683 -21.66 -4.33 -6.41
CA LEU A 683 -22.06 -4.86 -7.72
C LEU A 683 -20.87 -5.38 -8.54
N ILE A 684 -19.70 -4.78 -8.36
CA ILE A 684 -18.47 -5.16 -9.06
C ILE A 684 -17.71 -6.27 -8.29
N GLY A 685 -18.20 -6.66 -7.10
CA GLY A 685 -17.57 -7.69 -6.27
C GLY A 685 -16.26 -7.20 -5.60
N ARG A 686 -16.09 -5.89 -5.40
CA ARG A 686 -14.91 -5.34 -4.72
C ARG A 686 -15.21 -5.05 -3.25
N PRO A 687 -14.29 -5.41 -2.34
CA PRO A 687 -14.43 -5.04 -0.93
C PRO A 687 -14.29 -3.54 -0.73
N LEU A 688 -14.83 -3.05 0.38
CA LEU A 688 -14.54 -1.70 0.85
C LEU A 688 -13.15 -1.69 1.50
N ASP A 689 -12.18 -1.26 0.73
CA ASP A 689 -10.79 -1.09 1.14
C ASP A 689 -10.49 0.36 1.58
N VAL A 690 -9.26 0.59 2.02
CA VAL A 690 -8.82 1.93 2.49
C VAL A 690 -8.94 2.97 1.37
N ILE A 691 -8.67 2.59 0.14
CA ILE A 691 -8.77 3.47 -1.04
C ILE A 691 -10.25 3.83 -1.33
N GLY A 692 -11.14 2.86 -1.24
CA GLY A 692 -12.59 3.08 -1.37
C GLY A 692 -13.14 4.01 -0.26
N ILE A 693 -12.64 3.88 0.98
CA ILE A 693 -12.98 4.77 2.09
C ILE A 693 -12.57 6.21 1.79
N ILE A 694 -11.36 6.42 1.23
CA ILE A 694 -10.91 7.73 0.78
C ILE A 694 -11.82 8.27 -0.31
N GLY A 695 -12.26 7.41 -1.25
CA GLY A 695 -13.26 7.78 -2.24
C GLY A 695 -14.56 8.30 -1.61
N ILE A 696 -15.03 7.66 -0.56
CA ILE A 696 -16.23 8.12 0.20
C ILE A 696 -15.94 9.46 0.89
N ILE A 697 -14.78 9.64 1.51
CA ILE A 697 -14.40 10.92 2.13
C ILE A 697 -14.32 12.03 1.09
N LEU A 698 -13.76 11.78 -0.08
CA LEU A 698 -13.73 12.72 -1.19
C LEU A 698 -15.14 13.08 -1.67
N LEU A 699 -16.04 12.10 -1.76
CA LEU A 699 -17.44 12.34 -2.11
C LEU A 699 -18.16 13.26 -1.11
N ILE A 700 -17.83 13.18 0.19
CA ILE A 700 -18.30 14.13 1.19
C ILE A 700 -17.94 15.55 0.77
N GLY A 701 -16.75 15.76 0.26
CA GLY A 701 -16.28 17.04 -0.25
C GLY A 701 -17.03 17.52 -1.49
N ILE A 702 -17.20 16.64 -2.48
CA ILE A 702 -17.79 17.01 -3.79
C ILE A 702 -19.28 17.26 -3.68
N VAL A 703 -20.02 16.33 -3.08
CA VAL A 703 -21.48 16.32 -3.11
C VAL A 703 -22.08 17.45 -2.30
N LYS A 704 -21.48 17.82 -1.17
CA LYS A 704 -21.93 18.97 -0.39
C LYS A 704 -21.88 20.29 -1.17
N LYS A 705 -20.98 20.43 -2.16
CA LYS A 705 -20.89 21.62 -3.01
C LYS A 705 -22.24 21.91 -3.70
N ASN A 706 -22.89 20.87 -4.21
CA ASN A 706 -24.20 21.01 -4.84
C ASN A 706 -25.26 21.54 -3.84
N GLY A 707 -25.23 21.01 -2.61
CA GLY A 707 -26.09 21.49 -1.53
C GLY A 707 -25.78 22.93 -1.12
N ILE A 708 -24.51 23.32 -1.05
CA ILE A 708 -24.07 24.69 -0.75
C ILE A 708 -24.62 25.65 -1.82
N MET A 709 -24.39 25.36 -3.10
CA MET A 709 -24.85 26.22 -4.20
C MET A 709 -26.37 26.40 -4.24
N LEU A 710 -27.14 25.37 -3.91
CA LEU A 710 -28.61 25.45 -3.85
C LEU A 710 -29.08 26.27 -2.65
N VAL A 711 -28.53 26.00 -1.46
CA VAL A 711 -28.95 26.68 -0.23
C VAL A 711 -28.56 28.15 -0.23
N ASP A 712 -27.37 28.48 -0.77
CA ASP A 712 -26.83 29.83 -0.84
C ASP A 712 -27.76 30.74 -1.63
N VAL A 713 -28.10 30.35 -2.88
CA VAL A 713 -29.03 31.10 -3.72
C VAL A 713 -30.44 31.14 -3.14
N ALA A 714 -30.90 30.05 -2.52
CA ALA A 714 -32.22 30.06 -1.88
C ALA A 714 -32.33 31.07 -0.72
N LEU A 715 -31.24 31.18 0.07
CA LEU A 715 -31.16 32.16 1.17
C LEU A 715 -31.04 33.59 0.65
N GLU A 716 -30.28 33.81 -0.42
CA GLU A 716 -30.19 35.10 -1.09
C GLU A 716 -31.57 35.55 -1.64
N GLU A 717 -32.25 34.68 -2.34
CA GLU A 717 -33.63 34.97 -2.87
C GLU A 717 -34.63 35.23 -1.74
N GLN A 718 -34.53 34.57 -0.62
CA GLN A 718 -35.35 34.85 0.57
C GLN A 718 -35.05 36.23 1.15
N ARG A 719 -33.76 36.61 1.26
CA ARG A 719 -33.34 37.87 1.85
C ARG A 719 -33.63 39.07 0.96
N ASP A 720 -33.30 38.97 -0.35
CA ASP A 720 -33.34 40.10 -1.25
C ASP A 720 -34.71 40.31 -1.88
N ARG A 721 -35.45 39.23 -2.17
CA ARG A 721 -36.76 39.27 -2.80
C ARG A 721 -37.93 38.95 -1.88
N GLY A 722 -37.65 38.51 -0.65
CA GLY A 722 -38.69 38.17 0.32
C GLY A 722 -39.52 36.95 -0.06
N LEU A 723 -39.02 36.06 -0.92
CA LEU A 723 -39.75 34.88 -1.39
C LEU A 723 -39.97 33.87 -0.24
N SER A 724 -41.04 33.09 -0.37
CA SER A 724 -41.26 31.96 0.55
C SER A 724 -40.17 30.90 0.38
N SER A 725 -39.90 30.07 1.38
CA SER A 725 -38.91 29.00 1.36
C SER A 725 -39.12 28.05 0.16
N GLU A 726 -40.36 27.83 -0.25
CA GLU A 726 -40.70 26.97 -1.37
C GLU A 726 -40.40 27.62 -2.74
N GLU A 727 -40.76 28.87 -2.91
CA GLU A 727 -40.50 29.63 -4.13
C GLU A 727 -39.00 29.91 -4.29
N ALA A 728 -38.32 30.28 -3.23
CA ALA A 728 -36.89 30.56 -3.21
C ALA A 728 -36.07 29.32 -3.60
N ILE A 729 -36.36 28.16 -3.01
CA ILE A 729 -35.60 26.92 -3.33
C ILE A 729 -35.95 26.41 -4.73
N HIS A 730 -37.19 26.53 -5.18
CA HIS A 730 -37.60 26.16 -6.54
C HIS A 730 -36.83 27.01 -7.57
N HIS A 731 -36.82 28.35 -7.38
CA HIS A 731 -36.05 29.24 -8.25
C HIS A 731 -34.55 28.97 -8.23
N ALA A 732 -33.97 28.77 -7.05
CA ALA A 732 -32.57 28.40 -6.89
C ALA A 732 -32.21 27.09 -7.62
N CYS A 733 -33.08 26.09 -7.53
CA CYS A 733 -32.88 24.81 -8.22
C CYS A 733 -32.85 24.98 -9.77
N LEU A 734 -33.72 25.74 -10.33
CA LEU A 734 -33.75 25.99 -11.79
C LEU A 734 -32.53 26.81 -12.23
N LEU A 735 -32.18 27.86 -11.48
CA LEU A 735 -31.03 28.71 -11.76
C LEU A 735 -29.70 27.96 -11.73
N ARG A 736 -29.52 27.07 -10.74
CA ARG A 736 -28.27 26.33 -10.50
C ARG A 736 -28.23 24.95 -11.13
N PHE A 737 -29.30 24.51 -11.82
CA PHE A 737 -29.34 23.16 -12.41
C PHE A 737 -28.21 22.91 -13.41
N ARG A 738 -27.98 23.83 -14.33
CA ARG A 738 -26.95 23.70 -15.36
C ARG A 738 -25.53 23.73 -14.79
N PRO A 739 -25.13 24.68 -13.92
CA PRO A 739 -23.85 24.66 -13.23
C PRO A 739 -23.60 23.36 -12.44
N ILE A 740 -24.57 22.89 -11.66
CA ILE A 740 -24.45 21.66 -10.87
C ILE A 740 -24.25 20.45 -11.76
N LEU A 741 -25.03 20.35 -12.86
CA LEU A 741 -24.87 19.23 -13.78
C LEU A 741 -23.51 19.24 -14.45
N MET A 742 -23.01 20.40 -14.87
CA MET A 742 -21.71 20.57 -15.53
C MET A 742 -20.57 20.19 -14.60
N THR A 743 -20.54 20.69 -13.37
CA THR A 743 -19.50 20.40 -12.41
C THR A 743 -19.50 18.92 -11.97
N THR A 744 -20.69 18.34 -11.76
CA THR A 744 -20.78 16.91 -11.44
C THR A 744 -20.32 16.03 -12.60
N MET A 745 -20.63 16.40 -13.86
CA MET A 745 -20.12 15.69 -15.03
C MET A 745 -18.61 15.81 -15.15
N CYS A 746 -18.02 16.98 -14.87
CA CYS A 746 -16.55 17.13 -14.84
C CYS A 746 -15.90 16.21 -13.79
N ALA A 747 -16.44 16.15 -12.58
CA ALA A 747 -15.95 15.28 -11.53
C ALA A 747 -16.14 13.79 -11.87
N LEU A 748 -17.29 13.43 -12.49
CA LEU A 748 -17.59 12.08 -12.93
C LEU A 748 -16.62 11.62 -14.02
N PHE A 749 -16.43 12.42 -15.08
CA PHE A 749 -15.47 12.10 -16.13
C PHE A 749 -14.02 12.18 -15.65
N GLY A 750 -13.75 12.92 -14.57
CA GLY A 750 -12.47 12.86 -13.83
C GLY A 750 -12.21 11.50 -13.20
N GLY A 751 -13.26 10.83 -12.72
CA GLY A 751 -13.17 9.49 -12.09
C GLY A 751 -13.18 8.31 -13.08
N VAL A 752 -13.79 8.47 -14.27
CA VAL A 752 -13.92 7.38 -15.26
C VAL A 752 -12.59 6.79 -15.70
N PRO A 753 -11.54 7.54 -16.04
CA PRO A 753 -10.24 6.96 -16.40
C PRO A 753 -9.60 6.16 -15.27
N LEU A 754 -9.81 6.55 -14.00
CA LEU A 754 -9.35 5.78 -12.84
C LEU A 754 -10.11 4.46 -12.70
N MET A 755 -11.42 4.50 -12.94
CA MET A 755 -12.30 3.33 -12.87
C MET A 755 -11.94 2.29 -13.95
N LEU A 756 -11.66 2.74 -15.16
CA LEU A 756 -11.40 1.91 -16.34
C LEU A 756 -9.91 1.57 -16.55
N GLY A 757 -9.02 2.04 -15.69
CA GLY A 757 -7.59 1.77 -15.80
C GLY A 757 -7.26 0.28 -15.84
N THR A 758 -6.43 -0.14 -16.81
CA THR A 758 -6.01 -1.55 -17.01
C THR A 758 -4.49 -1.73 -16.92
N GLY A 759 -3.74 -0.64 -16.76
CA GLY A 759 -2.29 -0.65 -16.67
C GLY A 759 -1.75 -1.27 -15.37
N THR A 760 -0.44 -1.38 -15.27
CA THR A 760 0.25 -1.85 -14.05
C THR A 760 -0.03 -0.91 -12.88
N GLY A 761 -0.44 -1.46 -11.72
CA GLY A 761 -0.81 -0.69 -10.53
C GLY A 761 -2.18 -0.02 -10.60
N SER A 762 -2.98 -0.28 -11.65
CA SER A 762 -4.37 0.22 -11.74
C SER A 762 -5.26 -0.37 -10.64
N GLU A 763 -4.93 -1.52 -10.11
CA GLU A 763 -5.67 -2.20 -9.04
C GLU A 763 -5.83 -1.33 -7.80
N ILE A 764 -4.82 -0.53 -7.44
CA ILE A 764 -4.90 0.43 -6.32
C ILE A 764 -5.86 1.57 -6.63
N ARG A 765 -5.94 2.02 -7.88
CA ARG A 765 -6.69 3.22 -8.28
C ARG A 765 -8.17 2.96 -8.56
N GLN A 766 -8.49 1.76 -9.05
CA GLN A 766 -9.84 1.37 -9.44
C GLN A 766 -10.89 1.56 -8.33
N PRO A 767 -10.68 1.13 -7.06
CA PRO A 767 -11.68 1.28 -6.01
C PRO A 767 -12.09 2.75 -5.79
N LEU A 768 -11.13 3.68 -5.90
CA LEU A 768 -11.38 5.11 -5.84
C LEU A 768 -12.25 5.58 -6.99
N GLY A 769 -11.91 5.16 -8.22
CA GLY A 769 -12.71 5.48 -9.42
C GLY A 769 -14.14 4.95 -9.31
N TYR A 770 -14.33 3.70 -8.88
CA TYR A 770 -15.66 3.11 -8.68
C TYR A 770 -16.47 3.84 -7.62
N ALA A 771 -15.86 4.18 -6.48
CA ALA A 771 -16.52 4.90 -5.40
C ALA A 771 -16.97 6.30 -5.89
N ILE A 772 -16.10 7.05 -6.57
CA ILE A 772 -16.40 8.41 -7.05
C ILE A 772 -17.48 8.36 -8.12
N VAL A 773 -17.33 7.56 -9.17
CA VAL A 773 -18.28 7.50 -10.28
C VAL A 773 -19.65 7.01 -9.80
N GLY A 774 -19.69 5.91 -9.05
CA GLY A 774 -20.94 5.36 -8.51
C GLY A 774 -21.60 6.30 -7.52
N GLY A 775 -20.83 6.91 -6.63
CA GLY A 775 -21.31 7.88 -5.66
C GLY A 775 -21.90 9.13 -6.32
N LEU A 776 -21.23 9.68 -7.34
CA LEU A 776 -21.71 10.86 -8.05
C LEU A 776 -22.97 10.59 -8.88
N LEU A 777 -23.05 9.45 -9.57
CA LEU A 777 -24.24 9.08 -10.35
C LEU A 777 -25.50 9.00 -9.48
N VAL A 778 -25.43 8.29 -8.37
CA VAL A 778 -26.58 8.13 -7.46
C VAL A 778 -26.88 9.45 -6.74
N SER A 779 -25.85 10.13 -6.27
CA SER A 779 -26.01 11.40 -5.58
C SER A 779 -26.59 12.48 -6.47
N GLN A 780 -26.17 12.59 -7.75
CA GLN A 780 -26.69 13.58 -8.68
C GLN A 780 -28.20 13.48 -8.81
N VAL A 781 -28.72 12.27 -8.96
CA VAL A 781 -30.17 12.06 -9.10
C VAL A 781 -30.89 12.36 -7.77
N LEU A 782 -30.40 11.82 -6.66
CA LEU A 782 -31.09 11.95 -5.38
C LEU A 782 -31.03 13.38 -4.84
N THR A 783 -29.86 14.03 -4.86
CA THR A 783 -29.70 15.37 -4.25
C THR A 783 -30.50 16.44 -4.95
N LEU A 784 -30.67 16.38 -6.26
CA LEU A 784 -31.49 17.35 -7.03
C LEU A 784 -32.94 17.35 -6.58
N PHE A 785 -33.48 16.25 -6.06
CA PHE A 785 -34.88 16.15 -5.62
C PHE A 785 -35.04 16.16 -4.10
N THR A 786 -34.10 15.58 -3.35
CA THR A 786 -34.21 15.48 -1.89
C THR A 786 -33.80 16.77 -1.18
N THR A 787 -32.73 17.43 -1.63
CA THR A 787 -32.21 18.65 -0.97
C THR A 787 -33.24 19.76 -0.90
N PRO A 788 -34.02 20.09 -1.95
CA PRO A 788 -35.05 21.11 -1.87
C PRO A 788 -36.11 20.83 -0.80
N VAL A 789 -36.52 19.57 -0.70
CA VAL A 789 -37.51 19.16 0.30
C VAL A 789 -36.97 19.26 1.73
N VAL A 790 -35.74 18.82 1.93
CA VAL A 790 -35.06 18.92 3.24
C VAL A 790 -34.89 20.39 3.65
N PHE A 791 -34.49 21.25 2.72
CA PHE A 791 -34.38 22.69 2.95
C PHE A 791 -35.66 23.27 3.52
N ILE A 792 -36.82 22.97 2.91
CA ILE A 792 -38.13 23.45 3.38
C ILE A 792 -38.44 22.98 4.81
N TYR A 793 -38.17 21.72 5.12
CA TYR A 793 -38.39 21.20 6.48
C TYR A 793 -37.45 21.84 7.49
N MET A 794 -36.17 21.96 7.15
CA MET A 794 -35.15 22.54 8.05
C MET A 794 -35.37 24.04 8.28
N ASP A 795 -35.77 24.79 7.25
CA ASP A 795 -36.10 26.20 7.38
C ASP A 795 -37.34 26.41 8.28
N LYS A 796 -38.37 25.58 8.17
CA LYS A 796 -39.52 25.60 9.06
C LYS A 796 -39.11 25.33 10.52
N ILE A 797 -38.19 24.37 10.74
CA ILE A 797 -37.64 24.09 12.08
C ILE A 797 -36.88 25.31 12.60
N GLY A 798 -36.07 25.96 11.73
CA GLY A 798 -35.33 27.18 12.05
C GLY A 798 -36.23 28.32 12.49
N GLN A 799 -37.29 28.58 11.74
CA GLN A 799 -38.27 29.61 12.05
C GLN A 799 -38.99 29.30 13.38
N ALA A 800 -39.36 28.04 13.62
CA ALA A 800 -39.98 27.61 14.88
C ALA A 800 -39.05 27.75 16.08
N LEU A 801 -37.77 27.47 15.95
CA LEU A 801 -36.76 27.64 17.02
C LEU A 801 -36.49 29.11 17.30
N SER A 802 -36.35 29.95 16.27
CA SER A 802 -36.16 31.40 16.41
C SER A 802 -37.38 32.09 17.04
N ALA A 803 -38.58 31.66 16.67
CA ALA A 803 -39.81 32.13 17.28
C ALA A 803 -39.89 31.78 18.80
N ARG A 804 -39.48 30.57 19.16
CA ARG A 804 -39.40 30.13 20.57
C ARG A 804 -38.32 30.89 21.37
N SER A 805 -37.17 31.23 20.73
CA SER A 805 -36.12 32.03 21.36
C SER A 805 -36.58 33.48 21.61
N ARG A 806 -37.34 34.07 20.66
CA ARG A 806 -37.92 35.41 20.83
C ARG A 806 -39.11 35.44 21.78
N ALA A 807 -39.82 34.31 21.96
CA ALA A 807 -40.95 34.20 22.89
C ALA A 807 -40.57 33.90 24.35
N LYS A 808 -39.30 33.69 24.68
CA LYS A 808 -38.84 33.67 26.07
C LYS A 808 -38.59 35.09 26.55
N PRO A 809 -39.51 35.71 27.33
CA PRO A 809 -39.24 37.00 27.94
C PRO A 809 -38.01 36.85 28.82
N SER A 810 -37.14 37.86 28.74
CA SER A 810 -35.93 37.92 29.58
C SER A 810 -36.34 37.98 31.03
N ARG A 811 -36.31 36.87 31.75
CA ARG A 811 -36.44 36.83 33.23
C ARG A 811 -35.44 37.76 33.93
N LEU A 812 -34.41 38.24 33.22
CA LEU A 812 -33.49 39.27 33.67
C LEU A 812 -34.09 40.70 33.60
N ALA A 813 -34.96 41.00 32.65
CA ALA A 813 -35.60 42.31 32.58
C ALA A 813 -36.70 42.49 33.63
N ASP A 814 -37.38 41.39 34.00
CA ASP A 814 -38.35 41.43 35.11
C ASP A 814 -37.67 41.46 36.49
N ALA A 815 -36.51 40.81 36.66
CA ALA A 815 -35.72 40.93 37.88
C ALA A 815 -35.13 42.34 38.07
N MET A 816 -34.81 43.06 36.99
CA MET A 816 -34.36 44.46 37.10
C MET A 816 -35.53 45.46 37.27
N ARG A 817 -36.77 45.08 36.93
CA ARG A 817 -37.96 45.92 37.26
C ARG A 817 -38.45 45.78 38.70
N ILE A 818 -38.11 44.68 39.36
CA ILE A 818 -38.48 44.46 40.77
C ILE A 818 -37.42 45.07 41.72
N ALA A 819 -36.23 45.42 41.24
CA ALA A 819 -35.12 46.00 41.93
C ALA A 819 -35.05 47.55 41.82
N LYS A 820 -35.99 48.19 41.15
CA LYS A 820 -36.30 49.62 41.23
C LYS A 820 -37.66 49.79 41.93
#